data_fbefd2180dae98a929d2caca3d930cad
#
_entry.id   fbefd2180dae98a929d2caca3d930cad
#
_cell.length_a   1.000
_cell.length_b   1.000
_cell.length_c   1.000
_cell.angle_alpha   90.00
_cell.angle_beta   90.00
_cell.angle_gamma   90.00
#
_symmetry.space_group_name_H-M   'P 1'
#
loop_
_entity.id
_entity.type
_entity.pdbx_description
1 polymer ?
#
loop_
_entity_poly.entity_id
_entity_poly.type
_entity_poly.pdbx_seq_one_letter_code
_entity_poly.pdbx_strand_id
1 'polypeptide(L)'
;MKKGFLSKVKNVVYDIFHNSDYIKNFFFESDVKSNVFIGITVVFLELFMLLRVIFKTALSENPYDPAWVTKHICAYLVLLFAALVIVLYSLLYRFGKTRNRLLGKFLKDMFCIVSIAFGLYISHISLNPASQVFAFLTTEIFVLCIYVWTPLQSFIISAASFLLYIYLQSRLGSVYYGTKINSFTAWVFLFTCSMNTFYQKKSTAKKEEKLESLIKYVREKSSQDELTGLPNLHKFQYDSMEFLKSEDVDFSSWRFVFMDIGNFKNYNEKYGFSAGNAFLKIFGQYVIEEFPDELVARYSDDHFIVLAKMDGLEERLDHLHDKIKKWESDVQMTLKAGFYTPKDQFTPPGSACDYARYACESIKKNYTVNYVEYNALMHKEFNRKKYIVNNIDNAIKNGYIKAFYQPVVWASDGKICGAEALARWDDPDFGLLQPASFISILEEYHLIHKLDMAVMEIVCRDLREAMDKGLRVFPISINFSRLDFELLDLVVELETCMEKYGIEKNLIHVEITESMLGDGNANLTKVLNKLREKGYSLWLDDFGSGYSGLNVLKDYSFDMMKIDMNFLSKFSENSKSQPILTSIVDLAGKIGMNTLSEGVETSEAHDFLRSIGCQRLQGYLFGKPMLKSELVEKIHDGTYIVSDQAG
;
A
#
# COMPACT_ATOMS: atom_id res chain seq x y z
N MET A 1 58.25 -0.27 9.04
CA MET A 1 57.63 -1.23 8.09
C MET A 1 57.55 -2.68 8.62
N LYS A 2 58.58 -3.28 9.21
CA LYS A 2 58.54 -4.68 9.70
C LYS A 2 57.48 -4.98 10.78
N LYS A 3 57.25 -4.08 11.76
CA LYS A 3 56.23 -4.29 12.83
C LYS A 3 54.79 -4.27 12.30
N GLY A 4 54.48 -3.46 11.29
CA GLY A 4 53.17 -3.41 10.71
C GLY A 4 52.84 -4.61 9.80
N PHE A 5 53.85 -5.18 9.15
CA PHE A 5 53.72 -6.39 8.33
C PHE A 5 53.46 -7.64 9.22
N LEU A 6 54.26 -7.83 10.29
CA LEU A 6 54.07 -8.93 11.24
C LEU A 6 52.72 -8.85 11.94
N SER A 7 52.22 -7.67 12.30
CA SER A 7 50.86 -7.50 12.82
C SER A 7 49.77 -7.88 11.82
N LYS A 8 49.92 -7.47 10.55
CA LYS A 8 48.97 -7.89 9.50
C LYS A 8 48.99 -9.40 9.26
N VAL A 9 50.18 -10.03 9.22
CA VAL A 9 50.29 -11.46 9.09
C VAL A 9 49.69 -12.19 10.30
N LYS A 10 49.93 -11.74 11.51
CA LYS A 10 49.32 -12.30 12.74
C LYS A 10 47.79 -12.18 12.72
N ASN A 11 47.26 -11.06 12.26
CA ASN A 11 45.80 -10.87 12.11
C ASN A 11 45.20 -11.78 11.04
N VAL A 12 45.88 -11.97 9.91
CA VAL A 12 45.44 -12.90 8.87
C VAL A 12 45.45 -14.36 9.37
N VAL A 13 46.55 -14.75 10.08
CA VAL A 13 46.62 -16.09 10.68
C VAL A 13 45.54 -16.27 11.73
N TYR A 14 45.32 -15.29 12.62
CA TYR A 14 44.24 -15.34 13.59
C TYR A 14 42.85 -15.47 12.91
N ASP A 15 42.63 -14.71 11.87
CA ASP A 15 41.36 -14.70 11.12
C ASP A 15 41.11 -16.05 10.40
N ILE A 16 42.16 -16.80 10.02
CA ILE A 16 42.06 -18.14 9.44
C ILE A 16 41.51 -19.16 10.45
N PHE A 17 41.98 -19.08 11.69
CA PHE A 17 41.70 -20.10 12.74
C PHE A 17 40.50 -19.73 13.63
N HIS A 18 40.09 -18.42 13.69
CA HIS A 18 38.96 -18.00 14.50
C HIS A 18 37.74 -17.72 13.64
N ASN A 19 36.67 -18.47 13.92
CA ASN A 19 35.36 -18.27 13.30
C ASN A 19 34.36 -17.88 14.38
N SER A 20 33.59 -16.81 14.13
CA SER A 20 32.44 -16.44 14.98
C SER A 20 31.42 -17.61 15.00
N ASP A 21 30.53 -17.62 15.98
CA ASP A 21 29.47 -18.62 16.03
C ASP A 21 28.51 -18.48 14.84
N TYR A 22 28.33 -17.26 14.32
CA TYR A 22 27.60 -17.00 13.08
C TYR A 22 28.24 -17.75 11.90
N ILE A 23 29.55 -17.62 11.70
CA ILE A 23 30.27 -18.28 10.61
C ILE A 23 30.21 -19.80 10.75
N LYS A 24 30.34 -20.34 11.97
CA LYS A 24 30.20 -21.78 12.23
C LYS A 24 28.81 -22.31 11.91
N ASN A 25 27.77 -21.51 12.21
CA ASN A 25 26.39 -21.83 11.87
C ASN A 25 26.16 -21.78 10.34
N PHE A 26 26.67 -20.75 9.68
CA PHE A 26 26.62 -20.62 8.23
C PHE A 26 27.27 -21.81 7.50
N PHE A 27 28.45 -22.27 7.99
CA PHE A 27 29.12 -23.46 7.45
C PHE A 27 28.27 -24.71 7.63
N PHE A 28 27.70 -24.90 8.82
CA PHE A 28 26.81 -26.01 9.05
C PHE A 28 25.58 -26.02 8.14
N GLU A 29 24.90 -24.91 7.99
CA GLU A 29 23.74 -24.77 7.08
C GLU A 29 24.14 -25.01 5.61
N SER A 30 25.33 -24.54 5.22
CA SER A 30 25.89 -24.82 3.90
C SER A 30 26.14 -26.31 3.68
N ASP A 31 26.71 -27.00 4.68
CA ASP A 31 26.96 -28.43 4.63
C ASP A 31 25.64 -29.24 4.57
N VAL A 32 24.61 -28.85 5.34
CA VAL A 32 23.26 -29.48 5.27
C VAL A 32 22.66 -29.37 3.87
N LYS A 33 22.80 -28.22 3.20
CA LYS A 33 22.36 -28.05 1.81
C LYS A 33 23.16 -28.97 0.87
N SER A 34 24.47 -29.02 1.05
CA SER A 34 25.37 -29.89 0.28
C SER A 34 25.08 -31.38 0.48
N ASN A 35 24.76 -31.81 1.70
CA ASN A 35 24.39 -33.19 2.02
C ASN A 35 23.18 -33.66 1.18
N VAL A 36 22.14 -32.86 1.03
CA VAL A 36 20.96 -33.22 0.22
C VAL A 36 21.37 -33.41 -1.24
N PHE A 37 22.11 -32.45 -1.81
CA PHE A 37 22.52 -32.51 -3.21
C PHE A 37 23.45 -33.66 -3.51
N ILE A 38 24.54 -33.80 -2.70
CA ILE A 38 25.55 -34.88 -2.88
C ILE A 38 24.90 -36.20 -2.63
N GLY A 39 24.19 -36.36 -1.50
CA GLY A 39 23.58 -37.59 -1.12
C GLY A 39 22.60 -38.14 -2.17
N ILE A 40 21.75 -37.28 -2.74
CA ILE A 40 20.84 -37.69 -3.84
C ILE A 40 21.66 -38.12 -5.07
N THR A 41 22.72 -37.37 -5.41
CA THR A 41 23.61 -37.74 -6.54
C THR A 41 24.28 -39.09 -6.33
N VAL A 42 24.81 -39.33 -5.14
CA VAL A 42 25.44 -40.62 -4.79
C VAL A 42 24.41 -41.74 -4.83
N VAL A 43 23.22 -41.56 -4.24
CA VAL A 43 22.14 -42.57 -4.31
C VAL A 43 21.82 -42.93 -5.76
N PHE A 44 21.69 -41.95 -6.64
CA PHE A 44 21.40 -42.19 -8.07
C PHE A 44 22.56 -42.96 -8.76
N LEU A 45 23.80 -42.56 -8.52
CA LEU A 45 24.98 -43.20 -9.10
C LEU A 45 25.15 -44.62 -8.62
N GLU A 46 25.01 -44.88 -7.32
CA GLU A 46 25.18 -46.20 -6.74
C GLU A 46 24.07 -47.16 -7.19
N LEU A 47 22.84 -46.72 -7.29
CA LEU A 47 21.74 -47.52 -7.87
C LEU A 47 22.00 -47.83 -9.35
N PHE A 48 22.53 -46.89 -10.12
CA PHE A 48 22.89 -47.12 -11.52
C PHE A 48 24.03 -48.14 -11.62
N MET A 49 25.04 -48.04 -10.76
CA MET A 49 26.18 -49.01 -10.76
C MET A 49 25.77 -50.41 -10.31
N LEU A 50 24.90 -50.52 -9.30
CA LEU A 50 24.30 -51.81 -8.88
C LEU A 50 23.51 -52.45 -10.00
N LEU A 51 22.62 -51.71 -10.67
CA LEU A 51 21.86 -52.22 -11.80
C LEU A 51 22.77 -52.66 -12.96
N ARG A 52 23.78 -51.90 -13.28
CA ARG A 52 24.77 -52.26 -14.30
C ARG A 52 25.50 -53.61 -14.00
N VAL A 53 25.92 -53.81 -12.72
CA VAL A 53 26.56 -55.02 -12.31
C VAL A 53 25.59 -56.21 -12.38
N ILE A 54 24.36 -56.07 -11.90
CA ILE A 54 23.33 -57.10 -11.92
C ILE A 54 22.98 -57.48 -13.37
N PHE A 55 22.70 -56.51 -14.25
CA PHE A 55 22.33 -56.75 -15.65
C PHE A 55 23.49 -57.43 -16.43
N LYS A 56 24.73 -57.00 -16.24
CA LYS A 56 25.88 -57.61 -16.91
C LYS A 56 26.13 -59.05 -16.40
N THR A 57 25.90 -59.31 -15.12
CA THR A 57 26.06 -60.68 -14.58
C THR A 57 24.91 -61.59 -15.02
N ALA A 58 23.70 -61.08 -15.16
CA ALA A 58 22.52 -61.88 -15.54
C ALA A 58 22.35 -62.10 -17.04
N LEU A 59 22.79 -61.15 -17.91
CA LEU A 59 22.46 -61.15 -19.34
C LEU A 59 23.68 -61.26 -20.27
N SER A 60 24.92 -61.33 -19.75
CA SER A 60 26.13 -61.35 -20.58
C SER A 60 26.62 -62.81 -20.74
N GLU A 61 27.06 -63.15 -21.97
CA GLU A 61 27.74 -64.42 -22.28
C GLU A 61 29.07 -64.57 -21.53
N ASN A 62 29.69 -63.45 -21.10
CA ASN A 62 30.88 -63.38 -20.25
C ASN A 62 30.57 -62.61 -18.95
N PRO A 63 29.94 -63.24 -17.94
CA PRO A 63 29.65 -62.64 -16.66
C PRO A 63 30.94 -62.35 -15.88
N TYR A 64 30.84 -61.34 -14.98
CA TYR A 64 31.92 -61.07 -14.03
C TYR A 64 32.14 -62.24 -13.06
N ASP A 65 33.40 -62.40 -12.58
CA ASP A 65 33.71 -63.33 -11.53
C ASP A 65 32.82 -63.16 -10.30
N PRO A 66 32.19 -64.19 -9.77
CA PRO A 66 31.25 -64.09 -8.62
C PRO A 66 31.85 -63.40 -7.38
N ALA A 67 33.13 -63.64 -7.13
CA ALA A 67 33.84 -63.00 -6.02
C ALA A 67 34.03 -61.52 -6.24
N TRP A 68 34.30 -61.12 -7.47
CA TRP A 68 34.37 -59.70 -7.89
C TRP A 68 33.00 -59.00 -7.77
N VAL A 69 31.96 -59.69 -8.23
CA VAL A 69 30.57 -59.19 -8.14
C VAL A 69 30.16 -58.91 -6.68
N THR A 70 30.39 -59.89 -5.81
CA THR A 70 30.02 -59.74 -4.40
C THR A 70 30.76 -58.57 -3.72
N LYS A 71 32.08 -58.45 -3.97
CA LYS A 71 32.88 -57.33 -3.44
C LYS A 71 32.37 -55.96 -3.86
N HIS A 72 31.97 -55.77 -5.15
CA HIS A 72 31.49 -54.53 -5.65
C HIS A 72 30.07 -54.21 -5.15
N ILE A 73 29.16 -55.19 -5.13
CA ILE A 73 27.81 -55.01 -4.60
C ILE A 73 27.86 -54.59 -3.14
N CYS A 74 28.69 -55.27 -2.30
CA CYS A 74 28.83 -54.87 -0.90
C CYS A 74 29.31 -53.41 -0.78
N ALA A 75 30.32 -53.00 -1.54
CA ALA A 75 30.84 -51.64 -1.50
C ALA A 75 29.78 -50.62 -1.88
N TYR A 76 29.05 -50.82 -3.00
CA TYR A 76 27.97 -49.96 -3.45
C TYR A 76 26.84 -49.83 -2.44
N LEU A 77 26.43 -50.94 -1.79
CA LEU A 77 25.37 -50.92 -0.77
C LEU A 77 25.78 -50.12 0.48
N VAL A 78 27.03 -50.23 0.92
CA VAL A 78 27.53 -49.47 2.07
C VAL A 78 27.50 -47.97 1.81
N LEU A 79 27.98 -47.54 0.65
CA LEU A 79 27.95 -46.10 0.28
C LEU A 79 26.54 -45.60 0.06
N LEU A 80 25.67 -46.38 -0.59
CA LEU A 80 24.26 -46.09 -0.78
C LEU A 80 23.54 -45.87 0.56
N PHE A 81 23.76 -46.76 1.53
CA PHE A 81 23.19 -46.66 2.87
C PHE A 81 23.65 -45.36 3.56
N ALA A 82 24.95 -45.06 3.53
CA ALA A 82 25.49 -43.85 4.13
C ALA A 82 24.89 -42.59 3.47
N ALA A 83 24.71 -42.58 2.16
CA ALA A 83 24.08 -41.48 1.42
C ALA A 83 22.61 -41.30 1.82
N LEU A 84 21.86 -42.39 1.95
CA LEU A 84 20.45 -42.31 2.39
C LEU A 84 20.32 -41.74 3.81
N VAL A 85 21.17 -42.15 4.73
CA VAL A 85 21.17 -41.67 6.13
C VAL A 85 21.42 -40.15 6.18
N ILE A 86 22.43 -39.66 5.46
CA ILE A 86 22.77 -38.22 5.49
C ILE A 86 21.69 -37.36 4.80
N VAL A 87 21.08 -37.87 3.72
CA VAL A 87 19.94 -37.19 3.05
C VAL A 87 18.76 -37.11 4.00
N LEU A 88 18.38 -38.22 4.62
CA LEU A 88 17.25 -38.29 5.56
C LEU A 88 17.44 -37.32 6.72
N TYR A 89 18.60 -37.31 7.35
CA TYR A 89 18.91 -36.36 8.41
C TYR A 89 18.78 -34.93 7.94
N SER A 90 19.36 -34.59 6.79
CA SER A 90 19.39 -33.22 6.26
C SER A 90 17.99 -32.72 5.88
N LEU A 91 17.12 -33.58 5.36
CA LEU A 91 15.73 -33.28 5.12
C LEU A 91 14.95 -33.07 6.44
N LEU A 92 15.12 -33.96 7.43
CA LEU A 92 14.47 -33.79 8.75
C LEU A 92 14.91 -32.50 9.44
N TYR A 93 16.18 -32.13 9.30
CA TYR A 93 16.68 -30.84 9.80
C TYR A 93 16.03 -29.64 9.12
N ARG A 94 15.96 -29.65 7.78
CA ARG A 94 15.32 -28.56 7.00
C ARG A 94 13.83 -28.40 7.29
N PHE A 95 13.11 -29.50 7.55
CA PHE A 95 11.69 -29.46 7.92
C PHE A 95 11.46 -29.18 9.42
N GLY A 96 12.50 -28.83 10.18
CA GLY A 96 12.41 -28.48 11.60
C GLY A 96 12.10 -29.65 12.53
N LYS A 97 12.12 -30.91 12.04
CA LYS A 97 11.84 -32.12 12.83
C LYS A 97 13.01 -32.58 13.71
N THR A 98 14.20 -32.08 13.44
CA THR A 98 15.39 -32.29 14.30
C THR A 98 16.21 -31.00 14.34
N ARG A 99 16.80 -30.71 15.53
CA ARG A 99 17.71 -29.56 15.74
C ARG A 99 19.08 -29.99 16.28
N ASN A 100 19.39 -31.29 16.31
CA ASN A 100 20.63 -31.79 16.85
C ASN A 100 21.79 -31.62 15.86
N ARG A 101 22.48 -30.47 15.96
CA ARG A 101 23.62 -30.11 15.09
C ARG A 101 24.84 -31.03 15.28
N LEU A 102 25.06 -31.56 16.50
CA LEU A 102 26.18 -32.47 16.75
C LEU A 102 26.00 -33.77 15.96
N LEU A 103 24.80 -34.33 15.96
CA LEU A 103 24.47 -35.51 15.13
C LEU A 103 24.68 -35.21 13.65
N GLY A 104 24.29 -34.03 13.16
CA GLY A 104 24.50 -33.67 11.76
C GLY A 104 25.96 -33.59 11.35
N LYS A 105 26.82 -33.02 12.21
CA LYS A 105 28.29 -33.02 11.99
C LYS A 105 28.85 -34.42 11.98
N PHE A 106 28.48 -35.22 12.95
CA PHE A 106 28.94 -36.62 13.05
C PHE A 106 28.54 -37.41 11.79
N LEU A 107 27.28 -37.31 11.34
CA LEU A 107 26.82 -38.02 10.15
C LEU A 107 27.52 -37.54 8.88
N LYS A 108 27.82 -36.23 8.75
CA LYS A 108 28.64 -35.70 7.65
C LYS A 108 30.03 -36.31 7.66
N ASP A 109 30.70 -36.29 8.81
CA ASP A 109 32.08 -36.82 8.94
C ASP A 109 32.12 -38.33 8.65
N MET A 110 31.14 -39.10 9.14
CA MET A 110 30.99 -40.53 8.82
C MET A 110 30.74 -40.76 7.32
N PHE A 111 29.86 -39.99 6.68
CA PHE A 111 29.62 -40.10 5.23
C PHE A 111 30.89 -39.80 4.42
N CYS A 112 31.68 -38.80 4.82
CA CYS A 112 32.95 -38.49 4.16
C CYS A 112 33.97 -39.63 4.33
N ILE A 113 34.10 -40.18 5.52
CA ILE A 113 34.99 -41.34 5.80
C ILE A 113 34.58 -42.54 4.94
N VAL A 114 33.29 -42.87 4.91
CA VAL A 114 32.78 -44.00 4.09
C VAL A 114 33.02 -43.73 2.60
N SER A 115 32.84 -42.50 2.10
CA SER A 115 33.08 -42.13 0.70
C SER A 115 34.57 -42.29 0.33
N ILE A 116 35.49 -41.82 1.17
CA ILE A 116 36.94 -41.99 0.95
C ILE A 116 37.33 -43.47 0.98
N ALA A 117 36.85 -44.21 1.98
CA ALA A 117 37.10 -45.66 2.11
C ALA A 117 36.57 -46.42 0.89
N PHE A 118 35.38 -46.07 0.40
CA PHE A 118 34.81 -46.61 -0.84
C PHE A 118 35.74 -46.34 -2.04
N GLY A 119 36.17 -45.07 -2.27
CA GLY A 119 37.08 -44.72 -3.36
C GLY A 119 38.40 -45.49 -3.31
N LEU A 120 38.99 -45.62 -2.12
CA LEU A 120 40.21 -46.39 -1.90
C LEU A 120 40.00 -47.90 -2.16
N TYR A 121 38.88 -48.47 -1.65
CA TYR A 121 38.55 -49.87 -1.83
C TYR A 121 38.28 -50.22 -3.31
N ILE A 122 37.46 -49.42 -4.02
CA ILE A 122 37.22 -49.64 -5.45
C ILE A 122 38.51 -49.46 -6.27
N SER A 123 39.36 -48.51 -5.93
CA SER A 123 40.67 -48.35 -6.54
C SER A 123 41.58 -49.56 -6.33
N HIS A 124 41.51 -50.22 -5.18
CA HIS A 124 42.32 -51.40 -4.88
C HIS A 124 41.84 -52.66 -5.61
N ILE A 125 40.54 -52.87 -5.77
CA ILE A 125 39.96 -54.07 -6.39
C ILE A 125 39.77 -53.95 -7.90
N SER A 126 39.96 -52.75 -8.49
CA SER A 126 39.82 -52.52 -9.92
C SER A 126 40.96 -53.13 -10.72
N LEU A 127 40.64 -53.82 -11.80
CA LEU A 127 41.59 -54.47 -12.67
C LEU A 127 42.31 -53.54 -13.66
N ASN A 128 41.77 -52.36 -13.88
CA ASN A 128 42.31 -51.40 -14.84
C ASN A 128 42.99 -50.22 -14.11
N PRO A 129 44.29 -49.92 -14.39
CA PRO A 129 45.02 -48.83 -13.77
C PRO A 129 44.36 -47.45 -13.89
N ALA A 130 43.70 -47.15 -14.99
CA ALA A 130 43.00 -45.89 -15.19
C ALA A 130 41.75 -45.75 -14.29
N SER A 131 40.99 -46.86 -14.09
CA SER A 131 39.86 -46.91 -13.19
C SER A 131 40.23 -46.78 -11.72
N GLN A 132 41.44 -47.28 -11.36
CA GLN A 132 41.97 -47.20 -10.00
C GLN A 132 42.14 -45.75 -9.51
N VAL A 133 42.79 -44.91 -10.37
CA VAL A 133 43.02 -43.51 -10.03
C VAL A 133 41.69 -42.71 -10.05
N PHE A 134 40.82 -42.98 -11.01
CA PHE A 134 39.62 -42.24 -11.24
C PHE A 134 38.62 -42.40 -10.07
N ALA A 135 38.41 -43.60 -9.54
CA ALA A 135 37.49 -43.83 -8.42
C ALA A 135 37.92 -43.06 -7.16
N PHE A 136 39.22 -43.10 -6.84
CA PHE A 136 39.76 -42.36 -5.69
C PHE A 136 39.61 -40.85 -5.88
N LEU A 137 40.01 -40.29 -7.03
CA LEU A 137 39.93 -38.85 -7.28
C LEU A 137 38.50 -38.34 -7.27
N THR A 138 37.55 -39.12 -7.77
CA THR A 138 36.13 -38.72 -7.75
C THR A 138 35.60 -38.55 -6.34
N THR A 139 35.90 -39.50 -5.44
CA THR A 139 35.46 -39.42 -4.04
C THR A 139 36.14 -38.28 -3.28
N GLU A 140 37.43 -38.04 -3.54
CA GLU A 140 38.18 -36.92 -2.96
C GLU A 140 37.62 -35.56 -3.42
N ILE A 141 37.24 -35.41 -4.70
CA ILE A 141 36.58 -34.18 -5.21
C ILE A 141 35.28 -33.93 -4.44
N PHE A 142 34.44 -34.94 -4.29
CA PHE A 142 33.19 -34.80 -3.52
C PHE A 142 33.44 -34.33 -2.09
N VAL A 143 34.37 -34.96 -1.40
CA VAL A 143 34.64 -34.69 0.00
C VAL A 143 35.31 -33.35 0.22
N LEU A 144 36.34 -33.01 -0.57
CA LEU A 144 37.18 -31.84 -0.34
C LEU A 144 36.65 -30.55 -0.99
N CYS A 145 35.99 -30.64 -2.14
CA CYS A 145 35.59 -29.44 -2.93
C CYS A 145 34.18 -28.97 -2.61
N ILE A 146 33.30 -29.84 -2.10
CA ILE A 146 31.89 -29.47 -1.87
C ILE A 146 31.61 -29.12 -0.41
N TYR A 147 32.19 -29.85 0.53
CA TYR A 147 32.07 -29.55 1.96
C TYR A 147 33.01 -28.43 2.41
N VAL A 148 32.61 -27.75 3.49
CA VAL A 148 33.43 -26.70 4.08
C VAL A 148 34.31 -27.28 5.17
N TRP A 149 35.60 -27.36 4.86
CA TRP A 149 36.62 -27.82 5.80
C TRP A 149 37.50 -26.67 6.25
N THR A 150 37.86 -26.63 7.54
CA THR A 150 38.91 -25.70 7.98
C THR A 150 40.24 -26.06 7.29
N PRO A 151 41.18 -25.12 7.13
CA PRO A 151 42.48 -25.42 6.52
C PRO A 151 43.19 -26.62 7.09
N LEU A 152 43.18 -26.77 8.42
CA LEU A 152 43.81 -27.90 9.11
C LEU A 152 43.09 -29.23 8.83
N GLN A 153 41.74 -29.22 8.85
CA GLN A 153 40.94 -30.42 8.54
C GLN A 153 41.15 -30.83 7.09
N SER A 154 41.11 -29.88 6.14
CA SER A 154 41.34 -30.15 4.73
C SER A 154 42.73 -30.78 4.49
N PHE A 155 43.76 -30.26 5.15
CA PHE A 155 45.11 -30.79 5.05
C PHE A 155 45.20 -32.23 5.62
N ILE A 156 44.66 -32.45 6.82
CA ILE A 156 44.70 -33.78 7.49
C ILE A 156 43.95 -34.81 6.65
N ILE A 157 42.72 -34.50 6.20
CA ILE A 157 41.90 -35.45 5.43
C ILE A 157 42.60 -35.78 4.11
N SER A 158 42.99 -34.75 3.35
CA SER A 158 43.60 -34.94 2.02
C SER A 158 44.96 -35.60 2.09
N ALA A 159 45.81 -35.29 3.07
CA ALA A 159 47.12 -35.92 3.25
C ALA A 159 47.00 -37.41 3.69
N ALA A 160 46.09 -37.69 4.64
CA ALA A 160 45.90 -39.06 5.14
C ALA A 160 45.34 -39.98 4.03
N SER A 161 44.31 -39.54 3.30
CA SER A 161 43.73 -40.31 2.20
C SER A 161 44.72 -40.54 1.05
N PHE A 162 45.49 -39.51 0.72
CA PHE A 162 46.52 -39.58 -0.34
C PHE A 162 47.68 -40.51 0.05
N LEU A 163 48.19 -40.43 1.28
CA LEU A 163 49.23 -41.33 1.77
C LEU A 163 48.75 -42.81 1.82
N LEU A 164 47.53 -43.02 2.25
CA LEU A 164 46.92 -44.36 2.26
C LEU A 164 46.73 -44.89 0.83
N TYR A 165 46.30 -44.03 -0.10
CA TYR A 165 46.20 -44.37 -1.54
C TYR A 165 47.57 -44.84 -2.09
N ILE A 166 48.66 -44.07 -1.88
CA ILE A 166 50.01 -44.44 -2.33
C ILE A 166 50.46 -45.75 -1.70
N TYR A 167 50.22 -45.94 -0.42
CA TYR A 167 50.56 -47.19 0.30
C TYR A 167 49.85 -48.39 -0.32
N LEU A 168 48.55 -48.31 -0.55
CA LEU A 168 47.79 -49.41 -1.15
C LEU A 168 48.24 -49.71 -2.57
N GLN A 169 48.54 -48.72 -3.39
CA GLN A 169 49.05 -48.89 -4.72
C GLN A 169 50.47 -49.51 -4.76
N SER A 170 51.32 -49.16 -3.78
CA SER A 170 52.70 -49.74 -3.72
C SER A 170 52.68 -51.24 -3.41
N ARG A 171 51.65 -51.75 -2.72
CA ARG A 171 51.46 -53.17 -2.45
C ARG A 171 51.04 -53.98 -3.66
N LEU A 172 50.44 -53.35 -4.67
CA LEU A 172 50.03 -54.04 -5.90
C LEU A 172 51.15 -54.19 -6.96
N GLY A 173 52.34 -53.71 -6.65
CA GLY A 173 53.52 -53.90 -7.52
C GLY A 173 53.53 -53.11 -8.86
N SER A 174 52.57 -52.21 -9.08
CA SER A 174 52.32 -51.58 -10.36
C SER A 174 52.44 -50.03 -10.35
N VAL A 175 53.28 -49.47 -9.47
CA VAL A 175 53.36 -48.00 -9.38
C VAL A 175 54.43 -47.46 -10.32
N TYR A 176 53.99 -47.04 -11.49
CA TYR A 176 54.82 -46.21 -12.37
C TYR A 176 55.18 -44.87 -11.71
N TYR A 177 56.44 -44.40 -11.90
CA TYR A 177 56.89 -43.10 -11.34
C TYR A 177 55.97 -41.93 -11.75
N GLY A 178 55.49 -41.92 -13.02
CA GLY A 178 54.53 -40.94 -13.52
C GLY A 178 53.19 -40.89 -12.73
N THR A 179 52.72 -42.05 -12.22
CA THR A 179 51.48 -42.13 -11.42
C THR A 179 51.65 -41.42 -10.06
N LYS A 180 52.83 -41.50 -9.46
CA LYS A 180 53.13 -40.81 -8.19
C LYS A 180 53.12 -39.30 -8.33
N ILE A 181 53.73 -38.79 -9.41
CA ILE A 181 53.77 -37.34 -9.70
C ILE A 181 52.39 -36.82 -9.99
N ASN A 182 51.61 -37.50 -10.85
CA ASN A 182 50.24 -37.09 -11.19
C ASN A 182 49.32 -37.10 -9.97
N SER A 183 49.48 -38.11 -9.08
CA SER A 183 48.71 -38.19 -7.85
C SER A 183 49.08 -37.06 -6.87
N PHE A 184 50.35 -36.69 -6.76
CA PHE A 184 50.79 -35.55 -5.97
C PHE A 184 50.24 -34.22 -6.49
N THR A 185 50.30 -34.04 -7.82
CA THR A 185 49.73 -32.86 -8.49
C THR A 185 48.23 -32.75 -8.24
N ALA A 186 47.48 -33.85 -8.34
CA ALA A 186 46.05 -33.92 -8.05
C ALA A 186 45.76 -33.57 -6.58
N TRP A 187 46.59 -34.10 -5.62
CA TRP A 187 46.45 -33.74 -4.22
C TRP A 187 46.64 -32.25 -3.96
N VAL A 188 47.69 -31.60 -4.52
CA VAL A 188 47.90 -30.16 -4.38
C VAL A 188 46.72 -29.40 -4.93
N PHE A 189 46.20 -29.80 -6.10
CA PHE A 189 45.05 -29.18 -6.73
C PHE A 189 43.79 -29.27 -5.87
N LEU A 190 43.45 -30.46 -5.34
CA LEU A 190 42.27 -30.69 -4.50
C LEU A 190 42.36 -29.96 -3.17
N PHE A 191 43.55 -29.95 -2.54
CA PHE A 191 43.77 -29.14 -1.35
C PHE A 191 43.54 -27.65 -1.62
N THR A 192 44.06 -27.12 -2.74
CA THR A 192 43.88 -25.74 -3.13
C THR A 192 42.40 -25.42 -3.39
N CYS A 193 41.66 -26.32 -4.02
CA CYS A 193 40.22 -26.19 -4.24
C CYS A 193 39.44 -26.13 -2.91
N SER A 194 39.77 -27.01 -1.98
CA SER A 194 39.18 -27.05 -0.63
C SER A 194 39.45 -25.73 0.14
N MET A 195 40.67 -25.23 0.05
CA MET A 195 41.04 -23.93 0.62
C MET A 195 40.24 -22.78 0.00
N ASN A 196 40.12 -22.78 -1.33
CA ASN A 196 39.32 -21.77 -2.02
C ASN A 196 37.85 -21.83 -1.58
N THR A 197 37.26 -23.01 -1.50
CA THR A 197 35.86 -23.20 -0.99
C THR A 197 35.69 -22.64 0.42
N PHE A 198 36.62 -22.92 1.33
CA PHE A 198 36.61 -22.36 2.68
C PHE A 198 36.64 -20.82 2.68
N TYR A 199 37.56 -20.21 1.95
CA TYR A 199 37.69 -18.75 1.91
C TYR A 199 36.49 -18.08 1.25
N GLN A 200 35.98 -18.63 0.16
CA GLN A 200 34.76 -18.14 -0.49
C GLN A 200 33.57 -18.17 0.46
N LYS A 201 33.33 -19.31 1.12
CA LYS A 201 32.21 -19.45 2.07
C LYS A 201 32.40 -18.56 3.30
N LYS A 202 33.62 -18.43 3.81
CA LYS A 202 33.91 -17.52 4.94
C LYS A 202 33.69 -16.06 4.56
N SER A 203 34.11 -15.65 3.36
CA SER A 203 33.86 -14.29 2.86
C SER A 203 32.37 -13.99 2.72
N THR A 204 31.59 -14.93 2.19
CA THR A 204 30.13 -14.79 2.07
C THR A 204 29.47 -14.67 3.45
N ALA A 205 29.82 -15.53 4.40
CA ALA A 205 29.30 -15.49 5.77
C ALA A 205 29.60 -14.15 6.46
N LYS A 206 30.83 -13.63 6.33
CA LYS A 206 31.18 -12.29 6.87
C LYS A 206 30.37 -11.16 6.24
N LYS A 207 30.07 -11.24 4.93
CA LYS A 207 29.24 -10.22 4.26
C LYS A 207 27.81 -10.28 4.76
N GLU A 208 27.23 -11.46 4.93
CA GLU A 208 25.88 -11.63 5.45
C GLU A 208 25.77 -11.14 6.91
N GLU A 209 26.73 -11.53 7.79
CA GLU A 209 26.80 -11.07 9.19
C GLU A 209 26.85 -9.54 9.28
N LYS A 210 27.67 -8.90 8.41
CA LYS A 210 27.76 -7.45 8.33
C LYS A 210 26.45 -6.82 7.82
N LEU A 211 25.82 -7.42 6.83
CA LEU A 211 24.57 -6.96 6.27
C LEU A 211 23.44 -7.00 7.32
N GLU A 212 23.32 -8.11 8.06
CA GLU A 212 22.34 -8.23 9.14
C GLU A 212 22.56 -7.18 10.24
N SER A 213 23.81 -6.97 10.64
CA SER A 213 24.15 -5.94 11.63
C SER A 213 23.82 -4.53 11.13
N LEU A 214 24.04 -4.26 9.84
CA LEU A 214 23.72 -2.97 9.23
C LEU A 214 22.19 -2.77 9.13
N ILE A 215 21.44 -3.80 8.73
CA ILE A 215 19.98 -3.77 8.70
C ILE A 215 19.42 -3.49 10.10
N LYS A 216 19.97 -4.16 11.13
CA LYS A 216 19.57 -3.91 12.52
C LYS A 216 19.85 -2.46 12.94
N TYR A 217 21.04 -1.95 12.64
CA TYR A 217 21.43 -0.58 12.94
C TYR A 217 20.54 0.46 12.22
N VAL A 218 20.25 0.25 10.92
CA VAL A 218 19.36 1.13 10.14
C VAL A 218 17.94 1.06 10.73
N ARG A 219 17.46 -0.12 11.10
CA ARG A 219 16.14 -0.30 11.71
C ARG A 219 16.04 0.40 13.07
N GLU A 220 17.07 0.31 13.90
CA GLU A 220 17.14 0.99 15.21
C GLU A 220 17.19 2.52 15.05
N LYS A 221 17.99 3.05 14.11
CA LYS A 221 18.04 4.49 13.82
C LYS A 221 16.77 5.01 13.14
N SER A 222 16.11 4.20 12.31
CA SER A 222 14.85 4.55 11.65
C SER A 222 13.62 4.35 12.54
N SER A 223 13.80 4.09 13.83
CA SER A 223 12.69 3.81 14.76
C SER A 223 12.22 5.02 15.56
N GLN A 224 12.94 6.13 15.47
CA GLN A 224 12.65 7.36 16.20
C GLN A 224 12.26 8.51 15.26
N ASP A 225 11.45 9.40 15.75
CA ASP A 225 11.18 10.70 15.13
C ASP A 225 12.35 11.66 15.37
N GLU A 226 12.93 12.20 14.31
CA GLU A 226 14.14 13.05 14.39
C GLU A 226 13.92 14.35 15.16
N LEU A 227 12.69 14.86 15.19
CA LEU A 227 12.39 16.13 15.87
C LEU A 227 12.21 15.93 17.38
N THR A 228 11.36 14.97 17.78
CA THR A 228 10.95 14.81 19.18
C THR A 228 11.77 13.77 19.93
N GLY A 229 12.45 12.87 19.23
CA GLY A 229 13.16 11.74 19.81
C GLY A 229 12.23 10.59 20.26
N LEU A 230 10.93 10.76 20.16
CA LEU A 230 9.94 9.70 20.42
C LEU A 230 10.06 8.58 19.41
N PRO A 231 9.56 7.37 19.71
CA PRO A 231 9.28 6.37 18.69
C PRO A 231 8.46 6.97 17.55
N ASN A 232 8.78 6.58 16.32
CA ASN A 232 7.94 6.94 15.17
C ASN A 232 6.79 5.95 15.01
N LEU A 233 5.86 6.24 14.11
CA LEU A 233 4.69 5.40 13.84
C LEU A 233 5.05 3.93 13.52
N HIS A 234 6.12 3.69 12.76
CA HIS A 234 6.53 2.33 12.40
C HIS A 234 6.97 1.53 13.62
N LYS A 235 7.75 2.12 14.50
CA LYS A 235 8.18 1.50 15.77
C LYS A 235 6.97 1.26 16.68
N PHE A 236 6.08 2.23 16.80
CA PHE A 236 4.85 2.11 17.58
C PHE A 236 3.97 0.94 17.10
N GLN A 237 3.74 0.82 15.80
CA GLN A 237 2.94 -0.28 15.24
C GLN A 237 3.57 -1.65 15.52
N TYR A 238 4.90 -1.74 15.41
CA TYR A 238 5.62 -2.98 15.72
C TYR A 238 5.50 -3.35 17.20
N ASP A 239 5.76 -2.40 18.10
CA ASP A 239 5.71 -2.63 19.55
C ASP A 239 4.28 -2.95 20.01
N SER A 240 3.29 -2.24 19.47
CA SER A 240 1.88 -2.50 19.74
C SER A 240 1.46 -3.90 19.29
N MET A 241 1.96 -4.36 18.13
CA MET A 241 1.68 -5.72 17.64
C MET A 241 2.28 -6.79 18.57
N GLU A 242 3.50 -6.58 19.04
CA GLU A 242 4.14 -7.52 19.98
C GLU A 242 3.44 -7.49 21.34
N PHE A 243 3.04 -6.31 21.82
CA PHE A 243 2.26 -6.16 23.05
C PHE A 243 0.93 -6.91 22.98
N LEU A 244 0.16 -6.75 21.91
CA LEU A 244 -1.14 -7.39 21.74
C LEU A 244 -1.07 -8.93 21.61
N LYS A 245 0.09 -9.50 21.26
CA LYS A 245 0.32 -10.95 21.21
C LYS A 245 0.66 -11.58 22.55
N SER A 246 0.92 -10.80 23.60
CA SER A 246 1.24 -11.34 24.92
C SER A 246 0.00 -12.01 25.56
N GLU A 247 0.22 -13.12 26.28
CA GLU A 247 -0.84 -14.03 26.73
C GLU A 247 -1.79 -13.41 27.80
N ASP A 248 -1.40 -12.31 28.45
CA ASP A 248 -2.10 -11.75 29.63
C ASP A 248 -2.76 -10.38 29.35
N VAL A 249 -2.99 -9.98 28.09
CA VAL A 249 -3.57 -8.67 27.80
C VAL A 249 -5.11 -8.69 27.84
N ASP A 250 -5.67 -7.93 28.74
CA ASP A 250 -7.10 -7.58 28.70
C ASP A 250 -7.34 -6.42 27.71
N PHE A 251 -7.74 -6.74 26.48
CA PHE A 251 -7.96 -5.78 25.41
C PHE A 251 -8.99 -4.70 25.76
N SER A 252 -9.96 -4.99 26.61
CA SER A 252 -11.00 -4.05 27.01
C SER A 252 -10.45 -2.89 27.83
N SER A 253 -9.31 -3.09 28.51
CA SER A 253 -8.65 -2.09 29.34
C SER A 253 -7.66 -1.20 28.61
N TRP A 254 -7.40 -1.43 27.31
CA TRP A 254 -6.44 -0.66 26.52
C TRP A 254 -7.10 0.13 25.39
N ARG A 255 -6.52 1.29 25.08
CA ARG A 255 -6.98 2.18 24.02
C ARG A 255 -5.82 2.64 23.15
N PHE A 256 -6.01 2.57 21.83
CA PHE A 256 -5.22 3.37 20.90
C PHE A 256 -5.77 4.79 20.94
N VAL A 257 -4.92 5.75 21.28
CA VAL A 257 -5.28 7.15 21.48
C VAL A 257 -4.55 8.00 20.47
N PHE A 258 -5.26 8.50 19.49
CA PHE A 258 -4.70 9.46 18.52
C PHE A 258 -4.99 10.88 19.02
N MET A 259 -3.96 11.74 19.03
CA MET A 259 -4.01 13.12 19.50
C MET A 259 -3.63 14.08 18.39
N ASP A 260 -4.36 15.18 18.28
CA ASP A 260 -4.19 16.25 17.28
C ASP A 260 -4.16 17.61 17.99
N ILE A 261 -3.19 18.46 17.67
CA ILE A 261 -3.04 19.79 18.26
C ILE A 261 -3.78 20.80 17.39
N GLY A 262 -4.98 21.15 17.78
CA GLY A 262 -5.80 22.13 17.07
C GLY A 262 -5.16 23.53 17.01
N ASN A 263 -5.31 24.21 15.88
CA ASN A 263 -4.74 25.52 15.57
C ASN A 263 -3.20 25.59 15.51
N PHE A 264 -2.50 24.45 15.45
CA PHE A 264 -1.03 24.42 15.36
C PHE A 264 -0.52 25.07 14.08
N LYS A 265 -1.25 24.95 12.96
CA LYS A 265 -0.92 25.65 11.71
C LYS A 265 -0.89 27.17 11.91
N ASN A 266 -1.91 27.75 12.55
CA ASN A 266 -1.97 29.18 12.85
C ASN A 266 -0.84 29.63 13.77
N TYR A 267 -0.43 28.76 14.70
CA TYR A 267 0.73 28.98 15.55
C TYR A 267 2.02 29.08 14.71
N ASN A 268 2.23 28.13 13.77
CA ASN A 268 3.38 28.15 12.87
C ASN A 268 3.40 29.37 11.95
N GLU A 269 2.24 29.79 11.43
CA GLU A 269 2.12 30.99 10.60
C GLU A 269 2.50 32.26 11.36
N LYS A 270 2.13 32.34 12.65
CA LYS A 270 2.41 33.51 13.49
C LYS A 270 3.84 33.54 14.04
N TYR A 271 4.35 32.41 14.54
CA TYR A 271 5.63 32.33 15.29
C TYR A 271 6.74 31.65 14.52
N GLY A 272 6.47 31.08 13.35
CA GLY A 272 7.41 30.37 12.50
C GLY A 272 7.60 28.90 12.89
N PHE A 273 8.08 28.09 11.93
CA PHE A 273 8.29 26.65 12.10
C PHE A 273 9.29 26.29 13.21
N SER A 274 10.26 27.18 13.50
CA SER A 274 11.24 26.95 14.58
C SER A 274 10.57 26.92 15.96
N ALA A 275 9.63 27.83 16.20
CA ALA A 275 8.83 27.88 17.43
C ALA A 275 7.89 26.66 17.53
N GLY A 276 7.23 26.27 16.41
CA GLY A 276 6.42 25.07 16.35
C GLY A 276 7.21 23.79 16.65
N ASN A 277 8.42 23.67 16.10
CA ASN A 277 9.29 22.54 16.38
C ASN A 277 9.72 22.48 17.86
N ALA A 278 9.99 23.63 18.48
CA ALA A 278 10.30 23.70 19.91
C ALA A 278 9.09 23.27 20.76
N PHE A 279 7.89 23.73 20.40
CA PHE A 279 6.65 23.32 21.05
C PHE A 279 6.42 21.81 20.95
N LEU A 280 6.56 21.21 19.75
CA LEU A 280 6.37 19.77 19.56
C LEU A 280 7.35 18.92 20.37
N LYS A 281 8.60 19.37 20.54
CA LYS A 281 9.57 18.68 21.41
C LYS A 281 9.12 18.66 22.87
N ILE A 282 8.65 19.80 23.36
CA ILE A 282 8.19 19.93 24.74
C ILE A 282 6.88 19.17 24.94
N PHE A 283 5.95 19.25 23.99
CA PHE A 283 4.72 18.50 24.05
C PHE A 283 4.97 16.97 24.04
N GLY A 284 5.93 16.50 23.24
CA GLY A 284 6.37 15.09 23.27
C GLY A 284 6.86 14.64 24.65
N GLN A 285 7.56 15.53 25.37
CA GLN A 285 7.97 15.27 26.76
C GLN A 285 6.76 15.20 27.70
N TYR A 286 5.78 16.10 27.56
CA TYR A 286 4.54 16.04 28.33
C TYR A 286 3.78 14.74 28.11
N VAL A 287 3.75 14.23 26.87
CA VAL A 287 3.11 12.94 26.56
C VAL A 287 3.83 11.77 27.26
N ILE A 288 5.18 11.75 27.27
CA ILE A 288 5.95 10.73 28.02
C ILE A 288 5.65 10.81 29.53
N GLU A 289 5.58 12.01 30.09
CA GLU A 289 5.32 12.22 31.52
C GLU A 289 3.93 11.71 31.93
N GLU A 290 2.90 11.92 31.09
CA GLU A 290 1.53 11.48 31.37
C GLU A 290 1.33 9.98 31.09
N PHE A 291 2.19 9.37 30.24
CA PHE A 291 2.10 7.96 29.81
C PHE A 291 3.42 7.19 30.01
N PRO A 292 3.99 7.16 31.25
CA PRO A 292 5.38 6.73 31.47
C PRO A 292 5.65 5.25 31.17
N ASP A 293 4.69 4.36 31.37
CA ASP A 293 4.79 2.90 31.20
C ASP A 293 4.02 2.39 29.97
N GLU A 294 3.69 3.28 29.08
CA GLU A 294 2.82 3.00 27.93
C GLU A 294 3.54 3.27 26.60
N LEU A 295 3.02 2.72 25.50
CA LEU A 295 3.63 2.92 24.22
C LEU A 295 3.23 4.29 23.66
N VAL A 296 4.23 5.15 23.46
CA VAL A 296 4.06 6.52 22.98
C VAL A 296 4.82 6.71 21.69
N ALA A 297 4.26 7.42 20.71
CA ALA A 297 4.95 7.79 19.49
C ALA A 297 4.47 9.12 18.92
N ARG A 298 5.31 9.74 18.11
CA ARG A 298 4.87 10.79 17.18
C ARG A 298 4.33 10.13 15.91
N TYR A 299 3.08 10.44 15.56
CA TYR A 299 2.44 9.89 14.38
C TYR A 299 2.93 10.60 13.10
N SER A 300 2.76 11.91 13.01
CA SER A 300 3.25 12.80 11.95
C SER A 300 2.96 14.26 12.36
N ASP A 301 3.57 15.23 11.73
CA ASP A 301 3.30 16.66 11.90
C ASP A 301 3.05 17.09 13.37
N ASP A 302 1.82 17.44 13.70
CA ASP A 302 1.34 17.80 15.05
C ASP A 302 0.54 16.68 15.72
N HIS A 303 0.67 15.44 15.22
CA HIS A 303 -0.08 14.29 15.69
C HIS A 303 0.76 13.35 16.54
N PHE A 304 0.18 12.84 17.61
CA PHE A 304 0.77 11.85 18.52
C PHE A 304 -0.15 10.65 18.68
N ILE A 305 0.42 9.50 19.02
CA ILE A 305 -0.32 8.26 19.24
C ILE A 305 0.18 7.57 20.49
N VAL A 306 -0.73 7.00 21.27
CA VAL A 306 -0.41 6.27 22.51
C VAL A 306 -1.24 4.99 22.55
N LEU A 307 -0.68 3.90 23.02
CA LEU A 307 -1.44 2.72 23.45
C LEU A 307 -1.48 2.76 24.97
N ALA A 308 -2.61 3.23 25.53
CA ALA A 308 -2.77 3.57 26.92
C ALA A 308 -3.86 2.74 27.62
N LYS A 309 -3.74 2.60 28.94
CA LYS A 309 -4.80 2.05 29.76
C LYS A 309 -5.99 3.02 29.82
N MET A 310 -7.21 2.47 29.83
CA MET A 310 -8.44 3.25 29.91
C MET A 310 -8.57 3.97 31.26
N ASP A 311 -8.09 3.35 32.32
CA ASP A 311 -8.20 3.90 33.67
C ASP A 311 -7.46 5.24 33.80
N GLY A 312 -8.17 6.29 34.20
CA GLY A 312 -7.66 7.65 34.32
C GLY A 312 -7.26 8.32 33.00
N LEU A 313 -7.65 7.76 31.83
CA LEU A 313 -7.25 8.26 30.52
C LEU A 313 -7.75 9.68 30.26
N GLU A 314 -9.01 9.96 30.55
CA GLU A 314 -9.61 11.28 30.32
C GLU A 314 -8.93 12.35 31.18
N GLU A 315 -8.64 12.06 32.47
CA GLU A 315 -7.92 12.97 33.36
C GLU A 315 -6.51 13.30 32.80
N ARG A 316 -5.79 12.31 32.31
CA ARG A 316 -4.46 12.49 31.69
C ARG A 316 -4.51 13.35 30.43
N LEU A 317 -5.54 13.18 29.62
CA LEU A 317 -5.77 14.01 28.43
C LEU A 317 -6.15 15.45 28.80
N ASP A 318 -6.96 15.64 29.84
CA ASP A 318 -7.28 16.97 30.37
C ASP A 318 -6.02 17.65 30.91
N HIS A 319 -5.13 16.94 31.59
CA HIS A 319 -3.84 17.49 32.02
C HIS A 319 -2.97 17.95 30.81
N LEU A 320 -2.91 17.15 29.74
CA LEU A 320 -2.22 17.55 28.51
C LEU A 320 -2.86 18.78 27.88
N HIS A 321 -4.20 18.81 27.82
CA HIS A 321 -4.96 19.93 27.29
C HIS A 321 -4.67 21.23 28.08
N ASP A 322 -4.63 21.13 29.42
CA ASP A 322 -4.32 22.25 30.29
C ASP A 322 -2.87 22.73 30.16
N LYS A 323 -1.92 21.81 29.93
CA LYS A 323 -0.52 22.17 29.62
C LYS A 323 -0.43 22.97 28.31
N ILE A 324 -1.19 22.59 27.28
CA ILE A 324 -1.30 23.33 26.00
C ILE A 324 -1.92 24.72 26.22
N LYS A 325 -3.03 24.79 26.95
CA LYS A 325 -3.70 26.08 27.26
C LYS A 325 -2.83 27.07 28.02
N LYS A 326 -1.95 26.57 28.89
CA LYS A 326 -0.99 27.39 29.65
C LYS A 326 0.23 27.81 28.83
N TRP A 327 0.35 27.34 27.57
CA TRP A 327 1.43 27.76 26.69
C TRP A 327 1.27 29.24 26.34
N GLU A 328 2.31 30.04 26.64
CA GLU A 328 2.30 31.47 26.37
C GLU A 328 2.21 31.76 24.86
N SER A 329 1.01 32.01 24.37
CA SER A 329 0.72 32.27 22.96
C SER A 329 -0.61 33.04 22.82
N ASP A 330 -0.64 33.98 21.87
CA ASP A 330 -1.91 34.62 21.45
C ASP A 330 -2.78 33.69 20.57
N VAL A 331 -2.25 32.55 20.14
CA VAL A 331 -2.98 31.54 19.41
C VAL A 331 -3.47 30.49 20.40
N GLN A 332 -4.78 30.38 20.54
CA GLN A 332 -5.40 29.35 21.38
C GLN A 332 -5.26 27.98 20.71
N MET A 333 -4.27 27.22 21.15
CA MET A 333 -4.14 25.81 20.76
C MET A 333 -5.00 24.93 21.64
N THR A 334 -5.49 23.83 21.09
CA THR A 334 -6.34 22.86 21.77
C THR A 334 -5.84 21.43 21.52
N LEU A 335 -6.21 20.49 22.37
CA LEU A 335 -5.95 19.06 22.14
C LEU A 335 -7.26 18.38 21.79
N LYS A 336 -7.27 17.64 20.70
CA LYS A 336 -8.35 16.72 20.33
C LYS A 336 -7.81 15.30 20.37
N ALA A 337 -8.60 14.34 20.85
CA ALA A 337 -8.20 12.95 20.86
C ALA A 337 -9.34 12.01 20.42
N GLY A 338 -8.95 10.97 19.71
CA GLY A 338 -9.83 9.87 19.32
C GLY A 338 -9.31 8.55 19.87
N PHE A 339 -10.21 7.68 20.34
CA PHE A 339 -9.85 6.41 20.94
C PHE A 339 -10.37 5.24 20.13
N TYR A 340 -9.65 4.14 20.18
CA TYR A 340 -10.09 2.85 19.66
C TYR A 340 -9.72 1.72 20.60
N THR A 341 -10.69 0.88 20.94
CA THR A 341 -10.48 -0.34 21.74
C THR A 341 -10.11 -1.50 20.82
N PRO A 342 -8.91 -2.14 20.98
CA PRO A 342 -8.58 -3.33 20.23
C PRO A 342 -9.54 -4.48 20.60
N LYS A 343 -9.98 -5.26 19.60
CA LYS A 343 -10.95 -6.34 19.81
C LYS A 343 -10.29 -7.65 20.24
N ASP A 344 -9.10 -7.90 19.75
CA ASP A 344 -8.34 -9.12 19.96
C ASP A 344 -6.85 -8.93 19.64
N GLN A 345 -6.06 -9.98 19.85
CA GLN A 345 -4.63 -10.03 19.53
C GLN A 345 -4.30 -9.91 18.03
N PHE A 346 -5.29 -10.08 17.15
CA PHE A 346 -5.14 -10.01 15.70
C PHE A 346 -5.53 -8.63 15.13
N THR A 347 -6.01 -7.71 15.98
CA THR A 347 -6.29 -6.33 15.56
C THR A 347 -5.02 -5.68 15.00
N PRO A 348 -4.97 -5.34 13.69
CA PRO A 348 -3.78 -4.73 13.10
C PRO A 348 -3.55 -3.34 13.71
N PRO A 349 -2.38 -3.04 14.30
CA PRO A 349 -2.11 -1.73 14.91
C PRO A 349 -2.29 -0.55 13.95
N GLY A 350 -1.96 -0.73 12.66
CA GLY A 350 -2.20 0.30 11.65
C GLY A 350 -3.68 0.65 11.52
N SER A 351 -4.55 -0.34 11.44
CA SER A 351 -6.00 -0.13 11.39
C SER A 351 -6.53 0.49 12.69
N ALA A 352 -6.00 0.07 13.85
CA ALA A 352 -6.37 0.63 15.14
C ALA A 352 -6.01 2.13 15.24
N CYS A 353 -4.81 2.51 14.74
CA CYS A 353 -4.41 3.91 14.63
C CYS A 353 -5.34 4.71 13.70
N ASP A 354 -5.73 4.14 12.55
CA ASP A 354 -6.64 4.79 11.59
C ASP A 354 -8.03 4.99 12.19
N TYR A 355 -8.55 4.04 12.96
CA TYR A 355 -9.84 4.17 13.64
C TYR A 355 -9.80 5.24 14.73
N ALA A 356 -8.73 5.28 15.55
CA ALA A 356 -8.53 6.32 16.55
C ALA A 356 -8.40 7.71 15.88
N ARG A 357 -7.66 7.82 14.79
CA ARG A 357 -7.55 9.04 13.99
C ARG A 357 -8.89 9.49 13.45
N TYR A 358 -9.67 8.60 12.84
CA TYR A 358 -11.00 8.92 12.33
C TYR A 358 -11.94 9.45 13.42
N ALA A 359 -11.91 8.86 14.61
CA ALA A 359 -12.66 9.35 15.75
C ALA A 359 -12.24 10.78 16.12
N CYS A 360 -10.92 11.07 16.18
CA CYS A 360 -10.40 12.41 16.44
C CYS A 360 -10.86 13.43 15.38
N GLU A 361 -10.73 13.07 14.09
CA GLU A 361 -11.15 13.92 12.98
C GLU A 361 -12.63 14.29 13.01
N SER A 362 -13.50 13.37 13.46
CA SER A 362 -14.95 13.60 13.57
C SER A 362 -15.34 14.75 14.51
N ILE A 363 -14.46 15.08 15.45
CA ILE A 363 -14.70 16.15 16.45
C ILE A 363 -13.86 17.41 16.22
N LYS A 364 -13.06 17.50 15.15
CA LYS A 364 -12.21 18.68 14.88
C LYS A 364 -13.00 20.00 14.84
N LYS A 365 -14.18 19.98 14.28
CA LYS A 365 -15.06 21.16 14.17
C LYS A 365 -15.95 21.37 15.39
N ASN A 366 -15.93 20.48 16.37
CA ASN A 366 -16.73 20.58 17.59
C ASN A 366 -15.91 21.22 18.70
N TYR A 367 -16.28 22.42 19.12
CA TYR A 367 -15.55 23.16 20.15
C TYR A 367 -15.86 22.69 21.59
N THR A 368 -16.90 21.90 21.78
CA THR A 368 -17.37 21.46 23.12
C THR A 368 -16.85 20.09 23.51
N VAL A 369 -16.39 19.26 22.55
CA VAL A 369 -15.91 17.90 22.78
C VAL A 369 -14.42 17.83 22.46
N ASN A 370 -13.61 17.35 23.39
CA ASN A 370 -12.17 17.22 23.22
C ASN A 370 -11.72 15.81 22.86
N TYR A 371 -12.51 14.78 23.19
CA TYR A 371 -12.19 13.40 22.88
C TYR A 371 -13.45 12.54 22.64
N VAL A 372 -13.31 11.50 21.85
CA VAL A 372 -14.40 10.59 21.49
C VAL A 372 -13.87 9.19 21.20
N GLU A 373 -14.65 8.17 21.60
CA GLU A 373 -14.34 6.78 21.26
C GLU A 373 -14.94 6.38 19.91
N TYR A 374 -14.16 5.66 19.10
CA TYR A 374 -14.60 5.10 17.83
C TYR A 374 -15.74 4.09 18.06
N ASN A 375 -16.84 4.28 17.40
CA ASN A 375 -18.06 3.48 17.59
C ASN A 375 -18.53 2.79 16.30
N ALA A 376 -19.57 1.98 16.41
CA ALA A 376 -20.11 1.23 15.27
C ALA A 376 -20.64 2.12 14.12
N LEU A 377 -21.16 3.31 14.44
CA LEU A 377 -21.63 4.26 13.44
C LEU A 377 -20.45 4.84 12.65
N MET A 378 -19.41 5.28 13.34
CA MET A 378 -18.15 5.74 12.74
C MET A 378 -17.50 4.64 11.89
N HIS A 379 -17.56 3.37 12.34
CA HIS A 379 -17.06 2.24 11.58
C HIS A 379 -17.78 2.09 10.22
N LYS A 380 -19.09 2.23 10.22
CA LYS A 380 -19.91 2.17 8.99
C LYS A 380 -19.54 3.32 8.04
N GLU A 381 -19.37 4.53 8.56
CA GLU A 381 -19.01 5.71 7.77
C GLU A 381 -17.57 5.61 7.22
N PHE A 382 -16.62 5.18 8.04
CA PHE A 382 -15.23 4.95 7.64
C PHE A 382 -15.14 3.95 6.49
N ASN A 383 -15.84 2.81 6.61
CA ASN A 383 -15.87 1.79 5.56
C ASN A 383 -16.53 2.31 4.29
N ARG A 384 -17.59 3.12 4.40
CA ARG A 384 -18.24 3.76 3.26
C ARG A 384 -17.31 4.74 2.54
N LYS A 385 -16.61 5.60 3.29
CA LYS A 385 -15.59 6.51 2.71
C LYS A 385 -14.53 5.73 1.94
N LYS A 386 -13.96 4.71 2.58
CA LYS A 386 -12.96 3.83 1.98
C LYS A 386 -13.48 3.14 0.71
N TYR A 387 -14.71 2.68 0.75
CA TYR A 387 -15.35 2.04 -0.41
C TYR A 387 -15.46 3.01 -1.59
N ILE A 388 -16.03 4.22 -1.37
CA ILE A 388 -16.23 5.23 -2.41
C ILE A 388 -14.91 5.61 -3.06
N VAL A 389 -13.88 5.93 -2.26
CA VAL A 389 -12.55 6.32 -2.75
C VAL A 389 -11.91 5.23 -3.61
N ASN A 390 -12.03 3.96 -3.19
CA ASN A 390 -11.40 2.85 -3.90
C ASN A 390 -12.18 2.37 -5.13
N ASN A 391 -13.48 2.71 -5.25
CA ASN A 391 -14.34 2.17 -6.31
C ASN A 391 -14.80 3.18 -7.35
N ILE A 392 -14.48 4.47 -7.24
CA ILE A 392 -14.93 5.49 -8.21
C ILE A 392 -14.51 5.14 -9.64
N ASP A 393 -13.26 4.74 -9.88
CA ASP A 393 -12.77 4.38 -11.21
C ASP A 393 -13.51 3.15 -11.78
N ASN A 394 -13.78 2.17 -10.92
CA ASN A 394 -14.55 0.98 -11.29
C ASN A 394 -16.02 1.32 -11.59
N ALA A 395 -16.62 2.21 -10.80
CA ALA A 395 -17.99 2.68 -10.99
C ALA A 395 -18.17 3.41 -12.32
N ILE A 396 -17.22 4.27 -12.68
CA ILE A 396 -17.21 4.97 -13.98
C ILE A 396 -17.08 3.96 -15.11
N LYS A 397 -16.09 3.07 -15.05
CA LYS A 397 -15.80 2.07 -16.09
C LYS A 397 -16.97 1.13 -16.35
N ASN A 398 -17.68 0.70 -15.32
CA ASN A 398 -18.81 -0.22 -15.43
C ASN A 398 -20.16 0.48 -15.63
N GLY A 399 -20.19 1.80 -15.74
CA GLY A 399 -21.40 2.58 -15.95
C GLY A 399 -22.35 2.58 -14.75
N TYR A 400 -21.84 2.45 -13.52
CA TYR A 400 -22.60 2.60 -12.28
C TYR A 400 -22.88 4.08 -11.97
N ILE A 401 -22.07 4.98 -12.48
CA ILE A 401 -22.38 6.43 -12.46
C ILE A 401 -23.45 6.70 -13.50
N LYS A 402 -24.53 7.37 -13.08
CA LYS A 402 -25.68 7.75 -13.90
C LYS A 402 -25.90 9.25 -13.83
N ALA A 403 -26.34 9.84 -14.93
CA ALA A 403 -26.91 11.18 -14.92
C ALA A 403 -28.44 11.08 -14.80
N PHE A 404 -28.99 11.72 -13.79
CA PHE A 404 -30.42 11.96 -13.66
C PHE A 404 -30.70 13.39 -14.09
N TYR A 405 -31.78 13.60 -14.80
CA TYR A 405 -32.13 14.89 -15.35
C TYR A 405 -33.34 15.49 -14.62
N GLN A 406 -33.18 16.68 -14.08
CA GLN A 406 -34.27 17.42 -13.47
C GLN A 406 -34.75 18.52 -14.43
N PRO A 407 -36.03 18.55 -14.83
CA PRO A 407 -36.53 19.54 -15.76
C PRO A 407 -36.42 20.95 -15.21
N VAL A 408 -35.97 21.88 -16.08
CA VAL A 408 -36.05 23.32 -15.91
C VAL A 408 -37.09 23.84 -16.88
N VAL A 409 -38.04 24.65 -16.38
CA VAL A 409 -39.15 25.17 -17.15
C VAL A 409 -39.16 26.70 -17.22
N TRP A 410 -39.74 27.25 -18.26
CA TRP A 410 -40.08 28.66 -18.29
C TRP A 410 -41.18 28.96 -17.26
N ALA A 411 -41.00 30.04 -16.47
CA ALA A 411 -42.02 30.50 -15.51
C ALA A 411 -43.29 30.98 -16.19
N SER A 412 -43.20 31.42 -17.46
CA SER A 412 -44.30 31.98 -18.23
C SER A 412 -45.35 30.94 -18.64
N ASP A 413 -44.93 29.77 -19.12
CA ASP A 413 -45.82 28.75 -19.72
C ASP A 413 -45.59 27.33 -19.26
N GLY A 414 -44.61 27.11 -18.35
CA GLY A 414 -44.31 25.78 -17.78
C GLY A 414 -43.65 24.79 -18.74
N LYS A 415 -43.26 25.22 -19.95
CA LYS A 415 -42.60 24.34 -20.91
C LYS A 415 -41.14 24.14 -20.56
N ILE A 416 -40.61 22.95 -20.82
CA ILE A 416 -39.21 22.63 -20.61
C ILE A 416 -38.33 23.52 -21.50
N CYS A 417 -37.36 24.17 -20.89
CA CYS A 417 -36.34 24.98 -21.56
C CYS A 417 -34.91 24.47 -21.31
N GLY A 418 -34.76 23.48 -20.46
CA GLY A 418 -33.49 22.83 -20.12
C GLY A 418 -33.68 21.73 -19.11
N ALA A 419 -32.57 21.15 -18.65
CA ALA A 419 -32.55 20.27 -17.48
C ALA A 419 -31.19 20.35 -16.78
N GLU A 420 -31.17 20.06 -15.52
CA GLU A 420 -29.93 19.90 -14.75
C GLU A 420 -29.54 18.42 -14.68
N ALA A 421 -28.26 18.11 -14.94
CA ALA A 421 -27.71 16.80 -14.82
C ALA A 421 -27.17 16.58 -13.40
N LEU A 422 -27.78 15.67 -12.70
CA LEU A 422 -27.48 15.33 -11.31
C LEU A 422 -26.87 13.94 -11.22
N ALA A 423 -25.65 13.84 -10.71
CA ALA A 423 -24.97 12.57 -10.52
C ALA A 423 -25.73 11.64 -9.58
N ARG A 424 -25.76 10.36 -9.92
CA ARG A 424 -26.21 9.27 -9.06
C ARG A 424 -25.24 8.10 -9.23
N TRP A 425 -24.99 7.38 -8.15
CA TRP A 425 -24.17 6.18 -8.17
C TRP A 425 -25.05 4.96 -7.90
N ASP A 426 -25.36 4.21 -8.96
CA ASP A 426 -26.14 2.96 -8.88
C ASP A 426 -25.21 1.80 -8.57
N ASP A 427 -24.92 1.65 -7.29
CA ASP A 427 -23.93 0.70 -6.79
C ASP A 427 -24.50 -0.71 -6.63
N PRO A 428 -23.79 -1.76 -7.09
CA PRO A 428 -24.30 -3.13 -7.01
C PRO A 428 -24.47 -3.64 -5.57
N ASP A 429 -23.70 -3.13 -4.60
CA ASP A 429 -23.72 -3.58 -3.21
C ASP A 429 -24.59 -2.68 -2.31
N PHE A 430 -24.64 -1.37 -2.61
CA PHE A 430 -25.35 -0.38 -1.79
C PHE A 430 -26.62 0.19 -2.43
N GLY A 431 -26.92 -0.19 -3.67
CA GLY A 431 -28.04 0.37 -4.43
C GLY A 431 -27.79 1.82 -4.85
N LEU A 432 -28.86 2.59 -5.07
CA LEU A 432 -28.77 3.97 -5.57
C LEU A 432 -28.29 4.94 -4.49
N LEU A 433 -27.00 5.30 -4.55
CA LEU A 433 -26.41 6.29 -3.66
C LEU A 433 -26.78 7.71 -4.09
N GLN A 434 -27.16 8.54 -3.11
CA GLN A 434 -27.47 9.94 -3.32
C GLN A 434 -26.20 10.80 -3.32
N PRO A 435 -26.16 11.96 -4.02
CA PRO A 435 -25.01 12.85 -4.12
C PRO A 435 -24.35 13.19 -2.79
N ALA A 436 -25.13 13.58 -1.79
CA ALA A 436 -24.64 13.89 -0.44
C ALA A 436 -23.85 12.76 0.23
N SER A 437 -23.98 11.52 -0.26
CA SER A 437 -23.28 10.37 0.34
C SER A 437 -21.89 10.11 -0.23
N PHE A 438 -21.52 10.70 -1.37
CA PHE A 438 -20.24 10.46 -2.05
C PHE A 438 -19.53 11.71 -2.55
N ILE A 439 -20.23 12.81 -2.91
CA ILE A 439 -19.61 14.03 -3.45
C ILE A 439 -18.59 14.61 -2.47
N SER A 440 -18.99 14.87 -1.23
CA SER A 440 -18.08 15.43 -0.21
C SER A 440 -16.87 14.54 0.09
N ILE A 441 -17.03 13.23 -0.04
CA ILE A 441 -15.93 12.27 0.11
C ILE A 441 -14.96 12.39 -1.08
N LEU A 442 -15.48 12.46 -2.31
CA LEU A 442 -14.66 12.59 -3.50
C LEU A 442 -13.92 13.94 -3.54
N GLU A 443 -14.54 15.02 -3.04
CA GLU A 443 -13.88 16.31 -2.85
C GLU A 443 -12.76 16.24 -1.82
N GLU A 444 -13.02 15.68 -0.64
CA GLU A 444 -12.04 15.51 0.43
C GLU A 444 -10.79 14.77 -0.04
N TYR A 445 -10.98 13.77 -0.92
CA TYR A 445 -9.88 12.95 -1.47
C TYR A 445 -9.38 13.41 -2.85
N HIS A 446 -9.78 14.61 -3.32
CA HIS A 446 -9.40 15.19 -4.63
C HIS A 446 -9.73 14.28 -5.83
N LEU A 447 -10.84 13.54 -5.77
CA LEU A 447 -11.29 12.61 -6.79
C LEU A 447 -12.56 13.05 -7.53
N ILE A 448 -13.17 14.17 -7.11
CA ILE A 448 -14.47 14.66 -7.67
C ILE A 448 -14.38 14.92 -9.16
N HIS A 449 -13.25 15.43 -9.66
CA HIS A 449 -13.02 15.69 -11.07
C HIS A 449 -13.28 14.45 -11.97
N LYS A 450 -13.05 13.25 -11.46
CA LYS A 450 -13.36 12.00 -12.20
C LYS A 450 -14.86 11.81 -12.38
N LEU A 451 -15.63 12.13 -11.34
CA LEU A 451 -17.09 12.05 -11.38
C LEU A 451 -17.66 13.07 -12.36
N ASP A 452 -17.22 14.33 -12.26
CA ASP A 452 -17.78 15.44 -13.03
C ASP A 452 -17.47 15.25 -14.52
N MET A 453 -16.25 14.78 -14.86
CA MET A 453 -15.92 14.39 -16.23
C MET A 453 -16.76 13.20 -16.73
N ALA A 454 -17.04 12.21 -15.89
CA ALA A 454 -17.89 11.08 -16.26
C ALA A 454 -19.34 11.51 -16.49
N VAL A 455 -19.89 12.40 -15.67
CA VAL A 455 -21.23 12.97 -15.86
C VAL A 455 -21.29 13.76 -17.16
N MET A 456 -20.30 14.61 -17.44
CA MET A 456 -20.18 15.36 -18.68
C MET A 456 -20.19 14.44 -19.90
N GLU A 457 -19.41 13.35 -19.87
CA GLU A 457 -19.37 12.36 -20.96
C GLU A 457 -20.72 11.66 -21.15
N ILE A 458 -21.41 11.33 -20.04
CA ILE A 458 -22.76 10.74 -20.09
C ILE A 458 -23.73 11.73 -20.74
N VAL A 459 -23.72 13.00 -20.35
CA VAL A 459 -24.61 14.03 -20.90
C VAL A 459 -24.36 14.22 -22.39
N CYS A 460 -23.11 14.36 -22.85
CA CYS A 460 -22.78 14.52 -24.27
C CYS A 460 -23.23 13.31 -25.09
N ARG A 461 -23.02 12.09 -24.59
CA ARG A 461 -23.49 10.86 -25.22
C ARG A 461 -25.02 10.81 -25.29
N ASP A 462 -25.70 11.19 -24.23
CA ASP A 462 -27.15 11.16 -24.13
C ASP A 462 -27.82 12.19 -25.09
N LEU A 463 -27.23 13.37 -25.22
CA LEU A 463 -27.62 14.36 -26.22
C LEU A 463 -27.41 13.84 -27.64
N ARG A 464 -26.25 13.24 -27.95
CA ARG A 464 -25.98 12.68 -29.28
C ARG A 464 -27.00 11.57 -29.64
N GLU A 465 -27.25 10.64 -28.71
CA GLU A 465 -28.27 9.61 -28.94
C GLU A 465 -29.69 10.18 -29.19
N ALA A 466 -30.06 11.28 -28.50
CA ALA A 466 -31.32 11.95 -28.71
C ALA A 466 -31.39 12.59 -30.11
N MET A 467 -30.32 13.26 -30.52
CA MET A 467 -30.21 13.86 -31.87
C MET A 467 -30.29 12.79 -32.96
N ASP A 468 -29.55 11.68 -32.81
CA ASP A 468 -29.55 10.59 -33.80
C ASP A 468 -30.92 9.93 -33.97
N LYS A 469 -31.75 9.96 -32.91
CA LYS A 469 -33.14 9.50 -32.92
C LYS A 469 -34.12 10.57 -33.43
N GLY A 470 -33.64 11.76 -33.83
CA GLY A 470 -34.48 12.88 -34.27
C GLY A 470 -35.33 13.49 -33.16
N LEU A 471 -34.96 13.26 -31.89
CA LEU A 471 -35.66 13.85 -30.75
C LEU A 471 -35.23 15.30 -30.58
N ARG A 472 -36.16 16.13 -30.13
CA ARG A 472 -35.86 17.51 -29.78
C ARG A 472 -34.96 17.56 -28.54
N VAL A 473 -33.83 18.23 -28.66
CA VAL A 473 -32.86 18.44 -27.57
C VAL A 473 -32.98 19.85 -27.01
N PHE A 474 -32.57 20.02 -25.77
CA PHE A 474 -32.52 21.30 -25.04
C PHE A 474 -31.23 21.35 -24.19
N PRO A 475 -30.81 22.52 -23.75
CA PRO A 475 -29.60 22.68 -22.96
C PRO A 475 -29.64 21.89 -21.66
N ILE A 476 -28.47 21.32 -21.29
CA ILE A 476 -28.26 20.61 -20.02
C ILE A 476 -27.19 21.36 -19.23
N SER A 477 -27.50 21.68 -17.99
CA SER A 477 -26.52 22.24 -17.07
C SER A 477 -25.82 21.15 -16.31
N ILE A 478 -24.51 21.34 -16.06
CA ILE A 478 -23.63 20.41 -15.40
C ILE A 478 -22.86 21.12 -14.29
N ASN A 479 -22.87 20.56 -13.11
CA ASN A 479 -22.12 21.04 -11.96
C ASN A 479 -20.64 20.69 -12.08
N PHE A 480 -19.75 21.67 -11.79
CA PHE A 480 -18.32 21.49 -11.70
C PHE A 480 -17.81 21.97 -10.36
N SER A 481 -16.91 21.17 -9.78
CA SER A 481 -16.29 21.47 -8.51
C SER A 481 -15.10 22.42 -8.63
N ARG A 482 -14.68 23.05 -7.55
CA ARG A 482 -13.46 23.86 -7.50
C ARG A 482 -12.24 23.08 -7.99
N LEU A 483 -12.16 21.79 -7.66
CA LEU A 483 -11.04 20.94 -8.02
C LEU A 483 -10.90 20.69 -9.53
N ASP A 484 -11.99 20.78 -10.31
CA ASP A 484 -11.93 20.68 -11.77
C ASP A 484 -11.12 21.82 -12.37
N PHE A 485 -11.27 23.05 -11.82
CA PHE A 485 -10.53 24.23 -12.24
C PHE A 485 -9.07 24.23 -11.76
N GLU A 486 -8.74 23.48 -10.71
CA GLU A 486 -7.40 23.40 -10.14
C GLU A 486 -6.58 22.26 -10.73
N LEU A 487 -7.22 21.12 -11.04
CA LEU A 487 -6.54 19.87 -11.44
C LEU A 487 -6.56 19.63 -12.95
N LEU A 488 -7.49 20.24 -13.70
CA LEU A 488 -7.70 20.02 -15.12
C LEU A 488 -7.55 21.32 -15.93
N ASP A 489 -7.25 21.20 -17.23
CA ASP A 489 -7.62 22.25 -18.20
C ASP A 489 -9.08 22.02 -18.62
N LEU A 490 -10.01 22.45 -17.77
CA LEU A 490 -11.44 22.21 -17.95
C LEU A 490 -11.95 22.64 -19.34
N VAL A 491 -11.39 23.71 -19.93
CA VAL A 491 -11.77 24.16 -21.26
C VAL A 491 -11.42 23.11 -22.32
N VAL A 492 -10.24 22.53 -22.22
CA VAL A 492 -9.78 21.49 -23.16
C VAL A 492 -10.60 20.21 -23.00
N GLU A 493 -10.87 19.81 -21.76
CA GLU A 493 -11.69 18.62 -21.49
C GLU A 493 -13.12 18.77 -22.03
N LEU A 494 -13.76 19.93 -21.79
CA LEU A 494 -15.08 20.26 -22.34
C LEU A 494 -15.09 20.22 -23.89
N GLU A 495 -14.15 20.92 -24.52
CA GLU A 495 -14.08 20.97 -25.99
C GLU A 495 -13.84 19.58 -26.58
N THR A 496 -12.92 18.80 -25.99
CA THR A 496 -12.62 17.44 -26.44
C THR A 496 -13.82 16.50 -26.34
N CYS A 497 -14.54 16.56 -25.22
CA CYS A 497 -15.73 15.72 -25.03
C CYS A 497 -16.86 16.14 -26.00
N MET A 498 -17.12 17.42 -26.14
CA MET A 498 -18.17 17.93 -27.04
C MET A 498 -17.86 17.65 -28.49
N GLU A 499 -16.60 17.80 -28.93
CA GLU A 499 -16.16 17.45 -30.29
C GLU A 499 -16.34 15.96 -30.56
N LYS A 500 -15.96 15.09 -29.60
CA LYS A 500 -16.12 13.63 -29.69
C LYS A 500 -17.57 13.20 -30.01
N TYR A 501 -18.55 13.90 -29.44
CA TYR A 501 -19.96 13.57 -29.60
C TYR A 501 -20.69 14.52 -30.57
N GLY A 502 -20.02 15.53 -31.12
CA GLY A 502 -20.63 16.54 -32.04
C GLY A 502 -21.72 17.35 -31.38
N ILE A 503 -21.50 17.82 -30.14
CA ILE A 503 -22.44 18.63 -29.37
C ILE A 503 -22.10 20.11 -29.48
N GLU A 504 -23.12 20.94 -29.75
CA GLU A 504 -22.97 22.40 -29.79
C GLU A 504 -22.87 23.00 -28.40
N LYS A 505 -22.11 24.11 -28.26
CA LYS A 505 -21.81 24.74 -26.96
C LYS A 505 -23.05 25.30 -26.25
N ASN A 506 -24.04 25.73 -26.99
CA ASN A 506 -25.32 26.20 -26.46
C ASN A 506 -26.16 25.11 -25.77
N LEU A 507 -25.78 23.84 -25.93
CA LEU A 507 -26.45 22.72 -25.29
C LEU A 507 -25.82 22.31 -23.94
N ILE A 508 -24.73 22.91 -23.53
CA ILE A 508 -24.07 22.65 -22.24
C ILE A 508 -23.91 23.97 -21.48
N HIS A 509 -24.44 23.99 -20.27
CA HIS A 509 -24.24 25.08 -19.32
C HIS A 509 -23.33 24.63 -18.18
N VAL A 510 -22.41 25.53 -17.79
CA VAL A 510 -21.42 25.24 -16.73
C VAL A 510 -21.95 25.88 -15.43
N GLU A 511 -22.24 25.04 -14.43
CA GLU A 511 -22.69 25.49 -13.12
C GLU A 511 -21.54 25.51 -12.10
N ILE A 512 -21.49 26.58 -11.29
CA ILE A 512 -20.44 26.85 -10.32
C ILE A 512 -21.08 27.43 -9.07
N THR A 513 -20.81 26.87 -7.89
CA THR A 513 -21.38 27.33 -6.64
C THR A 513 -20.75 28.65 -6.16
N GLU A 514 -21.54 29.48 -5.43
CA GLU A 514 -21.07 30.73 -4.81
C GLU A 514 -19.83 30.49 -3.92
N SER A 515 -19.79 29.41 -3.18
CA SER A 515 -18.72 29.09 -2.24
C SER A 515 -17.33 28.91 -2.89
N MET A 516 -17.27 28.50 -4.15
CA MET A 516 -16.02 28.35 -4.90
C MET A 516 -15.32 29.69 -5.19
N LEU A 517 -16.04 30.78 -5.19
CA LEU A 517 -15.60 32.12 -5.63
C LEU A 517 -15.10 33.02 -4.48
N GLY A 518 -15.30 32.59 -3.24
CA GLY A 518 -15.02 33.40 -2.04
C GLY A 518 -13.56 33.77 -1.76
N ASP A 519 -12.59 33.02 -2.31
CA ASP A 519 -11.18 33.18 -1.95
C ASP A 519 -10.31 33.97 -2.97
N GLY A 520 -10.93 34.60 -3.96
CA GLY A 520 -10.19 35.44 -4.92
C GLY A 520 -9.13 34.72 -5.75
N ASN A 521 -9.36 33.46 -6.12
CA ASN A 521 -8.40 32.63 -6.86
C ASN A 521 -8.22 33.15 -8.30
N ALA A 522 -7.06 33.78 -8.58
CA ALA A 522 -6.73 34.34 -9.88
C ALA A 522 -6.74 33.31 -11.04
N ASN A 523 -6.52 32.03 -10.73
CA ASN A 523 -6.56 30.97 -11.72
C ASN A 523 -8.00 30.65 -12.12
N LEU A 524 -8.90 30.53 -11.16
CA LEU A 524 -10.34 30.32 -11.40
C LEU A 524 -10.90 31.45 -12.30
N THR A 525 -10.61 32.72 -11.97
CA THR A 525 -11.04 33.89 -12.80
C THR A 525 -10.56 33.76 -14.23
N LYS A 526 -9.34 33.35 -14.48
CA LYS A 526 -8.81 33.16 -15.84
C LYS A 526 -9.54 32.06 -16.61
N VAL A 527 -9.83 30.93 -15.96
CA VAL A 527 -10.56 29.83 -16.62
C VAL A 527 -11.99 30.23 -16.94
N LEU A 528 -12.71 30.93 -16.03
CA LEU A 528 -14.06 31.42 -16.25
C LEU A 528 -14.11 32.40 -17.43
N ASN A 529 -13.17 33.35 -17.50
CA ASN A 529 -13.09 34.27 -18.63
C ASN A 529 -12.83 33.52 -19.94
N LYS A 530 -11.94 32.52 -19.96
CA LYS A 530 -11.67 31.69 -21.13
C LYS A 530 -12.90 30.89 -21.59
N LEU A 531 -13.67 30.32 -20.64
CA LEU A 531 -14.95 29.65 -20.97
C LEU A 531 -15.95 30.63 -21.62
N ARG A 532 -16.08 31.83 -21.07
CA ARG A 532 -16.96 32.86 -21.60
C ARG A 532 -16.53 33.35 -22.99
N GLU A 533 -15.23 33.62 -23.21
CA GLU A 533 -14.67 33.97 -24.52
C GLU A 533 -14.92 32.87 -25.57
N LYS A 534 -14.96 31.60 -25.12
CA LYS A 534 -15.30 30.47 -25.98
C LYS A 534 -16.80 30.30 -26.23
N GLY A 535 -17.65 31.09 -25.57
CA GLY A 535 -19.11 31.10 -25.77
C GLY A 535 -19.88 30.09 -24.91
N TYR A 536 -19.30 29.63 -23.81
CA TYR A 536 -20.04 28.81 -22.83
C TYR A 536 -20.91 29.67 -21.95
N SER A 537 -22.12 29.21 -21.62
CA SER A 537 -23.01 29.83 -20.65
C SER A 537 -22.61 29.44 -19.25
N LEU A 538 -22.33 30.42 -18.38
CA LEU A 538 -21.88 30.24 -17.00
C LEU A 538 -23.04 30.55 -16.03
N TRP A 539 -23.34 29.59 -15.15
CA TRP A 539 -24.43 29.69 -14.20
C TRP A 539 -23.86 29.74 -12.78
N LEU A 540 -24.31 30.68 -11.98
CA LEU A 540 -23.97 30.79 -10.55
C LEU A 540 -24.99 30.03 -9.75
N ASP A 541 -24.55 28.98 -9.08
CA ASP A 541 -25.37 28.07 -8.28
C ASP A 541 -25.37 28.44 -6.80
N ASP A 542 -26.40 27.98 -6.07
CA ASP A 542 -26.56 28.15 -4.61
C ASP A 542 -26.52 29.64 -4.15
N PHE A 543 -26.94 30.59 -4.95
CA PHE A 543 -26.86 31.99 -4.59
C PHE A 543 -27.64 32.30 -3.31
N GLY A 544 -26.93 32.86 -2.32
CA GLY A 544 -27.47 33.24 -1.03
C GLY A 544 -27.31 32.19 0.06
N SER A 545 -26.66 31.06 -0.22
CA SER A 545 -26.27 30.09 0.78
C SER A 545 -25.01 30.51 1.59
N GLY A 546 -24.21 31.44 1.02
CA GLY A 546 -22.94 31.95 1.55
C GLY A 546 -22.99 33.40 2.05
N TYR A 547 -21.87 33.86 2.65
CA TYR A 547 -21.72 35.23 3.15
C TYR A 547 -21.21 36.25 2.10
N SER A 548 -20.86 35.84 0.89
CA SER A 548 -20.07 36.63 -0.07
C SER A 548 -20.85 37.08 -1.35
N GLY A 549 -22.09 36.71 -1.48
CA GLY A 549 -22.89 36.77 -2.71
C GLY A 549 -22.79 38.06 -3.51
N LEU A 550 -22.85 39.25 -2.90
CA LEU A 550 -22.79 40.53 -3.61
C LEU A 550 -21.37 40.85 -4.15
N ASN A 551 -20.32 40.39 -3.48
CA ASN A 551 -18.95 40.57 -3.98
C ASN A 551 -18.70 39.70 -5.20
N VAL A 552 -19.24 38.50 -5.24
CA VAL A 552 -19.17 37.60 -6.40
C VAL A 552 -19.80 38.21 -7.62
N LEU A 553 -20.98 38.81 -7.50
CA LEU A 553 -21.67 39.49 -8.61
C LEU A 553 -20.95 40.73 -9.10
N LYS A 554 -20.14 41.38 -8.27
CA LYS A 554 -19.31 42.50 -8.64
C LYS A 554 -18.08 42.08 -9.45
N ASP A 555 -17.45 40.99 -9.04
CA ASP A 555 -16.13 40.60 -9.55
C ASP A 555 -16.21 39.61 -10.72
N TYR A 556 -17.33 38.89 -10.88
CA TYR A 556 -17.56 37.89 -11.92
C TYR A 556 -18.84 38.16 -12.72
N SER A 557 -18.85 37.73 -13.97
CA SER A 557 -20.02 37.84 -14.82
C SER A 557 -20.59 36.48 -15.15
N PHE A 558 -21.86 36.27 -14.87
CA PHE A 558 -22.61 35.04 -15.14
C PHE A 558 -23.84 35.35 -16.03
N ASP A 559 -24.31 34.32 -16.73
CA ASP A 559 -25.49 34.45 -17.60
C ASP A 559 -26.78 34.10 -16.85
N MET A 560 -26.67 33.29 -15.81
CA MET A 560 -27.77 32.81 -14.97
C MET A 560 -27.40 32.85 -13.49
N MET A 561 -28.37 33.24 -12.66
CA MET A 561 -28.34 33.11 -11.20
C MET A 561 -29.36 32.07 -10.76
N LYS A 562 -28.91 30.96 -10.14
CA LYS A 562 -29.79 29.97 -9.49
C LYS A 562 -30.03 30.41 -8.04
N ILE A 563 -31.27 30.70 -7.71
CA ILE A 563 -31.70 31.13 -6.38
C ILE A 563 -31.97 29.87 -5.55
N ASP A 564 -31.22 29.69 -4.48
CA ASP A 564 -31.26 28.52 -3.62
C ASP A 564 -32.64 28.28 -2.99
N MET A 565 -33.01 26.99 -2.87
CA MET A 565 -34.31 26.55 -2.33
C MET A 565 -34.61 27.03 -0.90
N ASN A 566 -33.60 27.37 -0.10
CA ASN A 566 -33.78 27.87 1.25
C ASN A 566 -34.59 29.18 1.29
N PHE A 567 -34.56 29.99 0.24
CA PHE A 567 -35.39 31.20 0.13
C PHE A 567 -36.88 30.89 -0.01
N LEU A 568 -37.23 29.69 -0.49
CA LEU A 568 -38.60 29.19 -0.58
C LEU A 568 -39.02 28.38 0.65
N SER A 569 -38.08 27.99 1.52
CA SER A 569 -38.38 27.29 2.75
C SER A 569 -39.26 28.17 3.64
N LYS A 570 -40.43 27.64 4.07
CA LYS A 570 -41.46 28.42 4.81
C LYS A 570 -41.93 29.69 4.12
N PHE A 571 -42.02 29.65 2.77
CA PHE A 571 -42.42 30.79 1.92
C PHE A 571 -43.73 31.45 2.36
N SER A 572 -44.74 30.63 2.72
CA SER A 572 -46.04 31.10 3.21
C SER A 572 -46.03 31.65 4.65
N GLU A 573 -45.04 31.24 5.46
CA GLU A 573 -44.97 31.61 6.87
C GLU A 573 -44.02 32.78 7.16
N ASN A 574 -43.02 33.02 6.28
CA ASN A 574 -42.01 34.06 6.50
C ASN A 574 -42.28 35.30 5.63
N SER A 575 -42.79 36.33 6.29
CA SER A 575 -43.13 37.63 5.64
C SER A 575 -41.94 38.33 4.98
N LYS A 576 -40.70 37.94 5.28
CA LYS A 576 -39.49 38.53 4.67
C LYS A 576 -39.04 37.82 3.39
N SER A 577 -39.46 36.58 3.15
CA SER A 577 -39.01 35.78 2.00
C SER A 577 -39.41 36.46 0.67
N GLN A 578 -40.64 36.91 0.52
CA GLN A 578 -41.12 37.54 -0.69
C GLN A 578 -40.38 38.85 -1.05
N PRO A 579 -40.20 39.84 -0.14
CA PRO A 579 -39.40 41.04 -0.43
C PRO A 579 -37.95 40.73 -0.80
N ILE A 580 -37.32 39.73 -0.15
CA ILE A 580 -35.95 39.33 -0.45
C ILE A 580 -35.86 38.74 -1.87
N LEU A 581 -36.73 37.78 -2.21
CA LEU A 581 -36.77 37.19 -3.55
C LEU A 581 -37.02 38.24 -4.62
N THR A 582 -37.97 39.17 -4.40
CA THR A 582 -38.21 40.27 -5.30
C THR A 582 -36.96 41.12 -5.53
N SER A 583 -36.21 41.43 -4.46
CA SER A 583 -34.99 42.22 -4.55
C SER A 583 -33.87 41.49 -5.29
N ILE A 584 -33.77 40.19 -5.11
CA ILE A 584 -32.75 39.33 -5.77
C ILE A 584 -33.04 39.27 -7.29
N VAL A 585 -34.30 39.02 -7.69
CA VAL A 585 -34.69 38.96 -9.11
C VAL A 585 -34.51 40.32 -9.79
N ASP A 586 -34.87 41.42 -9.12
CA ASP A 586 -34.68 42.78 -9.63
C ASP A 586 -33.17 43.13 -9.77
N LEU A 587 -32.35 42.74 -8.79
CA LEU A 587 -30.90 42.91 -8.84
C LEU A 587 -30.31 42.17 -10.04
N ALA A 588 -30.62 40.86 -10.21
CA ALA A 588 -30.14 40.05 -11.33
C ALA A 588 -30.50 40.71 -12.68
N GLY A 589 -31.74 41.15 -12.84
CA GLY A 589 -32.18 41.83 -14.06
C GLY A 589 -31.44 43.16 -14.35
N LYS A 590 -31.11 43.94 -13.31
CA LYS A 590 -30.33 45.18 -13.43
C LYS A 590 -28.89 44.97 -13.84
N ILE A 591 -28.30 43.83 -13.51
CA ILE A 591 -26.93 43.50 -13.92
C ILE A 591 -26.88 42.61 -15.17
N GLY A 592 -28.01 42.35 -15.80
CA GLY A 592 -28.11 41.61 -17.06
C GLY A 592 -28.02 40.10 -16.94
N MET A 593 -28.31 39.55 -15.74
CA MET A 593 -28.37 38.11 -15.49
C MET A 593 -29.81 37.60 -15.54
N ASN A 594 -30.00 36.42 -16.10
CA ASN A 594 -31.25 35.67 -15.98
C ASN A 594 -31.38 35.04 -14.59
N THR A 595 -32.58 34.66 -14.17
CA THR A 595 -32.84 34.02 -12.90
C THR A 595 -33.52 32.68 -13.08
N LEU A 596 -33.09 31.71 -12.27
CA LEU A 596 -33.71 30.40 -12.07
C LEU A 596 -33.95 30.23 -10.57
N SER A 597 -35.17 29.92 -10.15
CA SER A 597 -35.45 29.57 -8.75
C SER A 597 -35.60 28.07 -8.59
N GLU A 598 -34.87 27.54 -7.62
CA GLU A 598 -34.91 26.15 -7.25
C GLU A 598 -35.94 25.82 -6.16
N GLY A 599 -36.25 24.53 -5.96
CA GLY A 599 -37.12 24.05 -4.88
C GLY A 599 -38.58 24.50 -5.01
N VAL A 600 -39.07 24.74 -6.24
CA VAL A 600 -40.48 25.10 -6.44
C VAL A 600 -41.34 23.83 -6.30
N GLU A 601 -42.13 23.77 -5.20
CA GLU A 601 -42.96 22.62 -4.88
C GLU A 601 -44.45 22.91 -4.97
N THR A 602 -44.85 24.20 -4.92
CA THR A 602 -46.25 24.63 -4.89
C THR A 602 -46.60 25.59 -6.01
N SER A 603 -47.84 25.54 -6.45
CA SER A 603 -48.37 26.50 -7.44
C SER A 603 -48.33 27.94 -6.94
N GLU A 604 -48.49 28.17 -5.63
CA GLU A 604 -48.41 29.50 -5.01
C GLU A 604 -46.99 30.11 -5.18
N ALA A 605 -45.93 29.30 -4.92
CA ALA A 605 -44.56 29.73 -5.14
C ALA A 605 -44.28 30.01 -6.63
N HIS A 606 -44.78 29.14 -7.53
CA HIS A 606 -44.70 29.35 -8.96
C HIS A 606 -45.34 30.72 -9.40
N ASP A 607 -46.58 30.95 -9.01
CA ASP A 607 -47.30 32.19 -9.38
C ASP A 607 -46.62 33.44 -8.84
N PHE A 608 -46.09 33.39 -7.61
CA PHE A 608 -45.33 34.47 -7.04
C PHE A 608 -44.03 34.71 -7.82
N LEU A 609 -43.19 33.69 -8.03
CA LEU A 609 -41.93 33.84 -8.76
C LEU A 609 -42.13 34.37 -10.18
N ARG A 610 -43.16 33.90 -10.85
CA ARG A 610 -43.59 34.42 -12.15
C ARG A 610 -43.97 35.92 -12.08
N SER A 611 -44.70 36.31 -11.03
CA SER A 611 -45.17 37.69 -10.86
C SER A 611 -44.04 38.71 -10.62
N ILE A 612 -42.93 38.27 -9.99
CA ILE A 612 -41.74 39.11 -9.75
C ILE A 612 -40.74 39.09 -10.91
N GLY A 613 -41.03 38.35 -12.00
CA GLY A 613 -40.22 38.34 -13.22
C GLY A 613 -39.08 37.25 -13.21
N CYS A 614 -39.12 36.24 -12.35
CA CYS A 614 -38.22 35.12 -12.45
C CYS A 614 -38.46 34.38 -13.77
N GLN A 615 -37.38 34.10 -14.55
CA GLN A 615 -37.56 33.58 -15.92
C GLN A 615 -37.71 32.05 -15.93
N ARG A 616 -36.93 31.34 -15.11
CA ARG A 616 -36.91 29.87 -15.11
C ARG A 616 -37.17 29.32 -13.73
N LEU A 617 -37.75 28.12 -13.68
CA LEU A 617 -38.12 27.46 -12.43
C LEU A 617 -37.71 26.00 -12.49
N GLN A 618 -37.28 25.47 -11.32
CA GLN A 618 -36.95 24.09 -11.11
C GLN A 618 -37.49 23.63 -9.76
N GLY A 619 -38.06 22.44 -9.71
CA GLY A 619 -38.55 21.87 -8.45
C GLY A 619 -39.50 20.70 -8.67
N TYR A 620 -39.95 20.12 -7.57
CA TYR A 620 -40.78 18.91 -7.61
C TYR A 620 -42.18 19.14 -8.15
N LEU A 621 -42.61 20.40 -8.23
CA LEU A 621 -43.85 20.77 -8.92
C LEU A 621 -43.79 20.39 -10.42
N PHE A 622 -42.63 20.53 -11.04
CA PHE A 622 -42.41 20.26 -12.46
C PHE A 622 -41.84 18.88 -12.72
N GLY A 623 -40.99 18.37 -11.83
CA GLY A 623 -40.42 17.05 -11.95
C GLY A 623 -39.30 16.80 -10.94
N LYS A 624 -39.21 15.54 -10.47
CA LYS A 624 -38.03 15.06 -9.71
C LYS A 624 -36.92 14.69 -10.67
N PRO A 625 -35.66 14.66 -10.24
CA PRO A 625 -34.59 14.09 -11.03
C PRO A 625 -34.93 12.66 -11.49
N MET A 626 -34.84 12.40 -12.79
CA MET A 626 -35.24 11.13 -13.41
C MET A 626 -34.22 10.67 -14.46
N LEU A 627 -34.27 9.40 -14.83
CA LEU A 627 -33.42 8.86 -15.90
C LEU A 627 -33.82 9.44 -17.26
N LYS A 628 -32.85 9.49 -18.20
CA LYS A 628 -33.12 9.93 -19.60
C LYS A 628 -34.32 9.18 -20.21
N SER A 629 -34.45 7.88 -20.00
CA SER A 629 -35.56 7.07 -20.52
C SER A 629 -36.92 7.57 -20.05
N GLU A 630 -37.04 7.90 -18.78
CA GLU A 630 -38.28 8.43 -18.19
C GLU A 630 -38.61 9.84 -18.72
N LEU A 631 -37.57 10.72 -18.82
CA LEU A 631 -37.73 12.05 -19.36
C LEU A 631 -38.20 12.03 -20.82
N VAL A 632 -37.59 11.17 -21.63
CA VAL A 632 -38.02 11.00 -23.06
C VAL A 632 -39.43 10.45 -23.14
N GLU A 633 -39.82 9.49 -22.31
CA GLU A 633 -41.19 8.96 -22.25
C GLU A 633 -42.22 10.06 -21.95
N LYS A 634 -41.95 10.88 -20.90
CA LYS A 634 -42.82 11.99 -20.50
C LYS A 634 -42.92 13.11 -21.55
N ILE A 635 -41.91 13.30 -22.37
CA ILE A 635 -41.96 14.21 -23.51
C ILE A 635 -42.80 13.57 -24.63
N HIS A 636 -42.65 12.28 -24.89
CA HIS A 636 -43.35 11.59 -25.96
C HIS A 636 -44.85 11.46 -25.67
N ASP A 637 -45.26 11.21 -24.43
CA ASP A 637 -46.67 11.09 -24.02
C ASP A 637 -47.37 12.46 -23.83
N GLY A 638 -46.62 13.55 -23.98
CA GLY A 638 -47.14 14.91 -23.85
C GLY A 638 -47.28 15.44 -22.43
N THR A 639 -46.82 14.67 -21.43
CA THR A 639 -46.73 15.13 -20.02
C THR A 639 -45.82 16.34 -19.92
N TYR A 640 -44.71 16.31 -20.65
CA TYR A 640 -43.79 17.43 -20.77
C TYR A 640 -43.80 18.00 -22.19
N ILE A 641 -43.95 19.32 -22.30
CA ILE A 641 -43.87 20.04 -23.55
C ILE A 641 -42.54 20.79 -23.60
N VAL A 642 -41.74 20.53 -24.63
CA VAL A 642 -40.47 21.23 -24.84
C VAL A 642 -40.73 22.60 -25.50
N SER A 643 -40.13 23.66 -25.00
CA SER A 643 -40.28 25.02 -25.53
C SER A 643 -39.73 25.14 -26.95
N ASP A 644 -40.33 26.00 -27.78
CA ASP A 644 -39.80 26.37 -29.10
C ASP A 644 -38.69 27.41 -29.03
N GLN A 645 -38.55 28.08 -27.89
CA GLN A 645 -37.49 29.06 -27.65
C GLN A 645 -36.21 28.32 -27.21
N ALA A 646 -35.05 28.66 -27.77
CA ALA A 646 -33.77 28.20 -27.28
C ALA A 646 -33.61 28.61 -25.81
N GLY A 647 -33.21 27.68 -24.97
CA GLY A 647 -33.04 27.93 -23.55
C GLY A 647 -31.84 28.83 -23.24
#